data_5fb54d4b24d8907092870b5334db761e
#
_entry.id   5fb54d4b24d8907092870b5334db761e
#
_cell.length_a   1.000
_cell.length_b   1.000
_cell.length_c   1.000
_cell.angle_alpha   90.00
_cell.angle_beta   90.00
_cell.angle_gamma   90.00
#
_symmetry.space_group_name_H-M   'P 1'
#
loop_
_entity.id
_entity.type
_entity.pdbx_description
1 polymer ?
#
loop_
_entity_poly.entity_id
_entity_poly.type
_entity_poly.pdbx_seq_one_letter_code
_entity_poly.pdbx_strand_id
1 'polypeptide(L)'
;MTENLDPIGSSADLPIVLVVEDNPVERQLVGKILRNANFEVIAVDCGEVVLDTVVNYQPDIILLDALLPDIDGFDVCGHLRAHPKGVYIPIIMLTGLDDVSSINRAYEVGATDFFTKPINHSLLVHRIKYLLRARLIMDQLRMSKQSLASAQQVAKLGHWELHVEKGRFQVSEEMHRLYRLDGAYEESDTAVLMERCHPDDRQHLQDSLIASIRDLREARVEHRIVFDDGTERYLEVHTTVMQDEGDGSTHILGISIDVTDRKESEREILRLAYCDRLTGLPNRSLLESLLEQAIPRSHLNGGAVAILGIDLDLFNRVNNSMGHSAGDAVLQQLTERLNTLVNCADVGLYLERLSMSIESNLDDIATDMVSRLAADTFIIAMTGADRNSGEVERFAERVKASFQQPFLYRGQELFVTASIGIAYSESGSSTAESLLQKADLALHEAKMQGRNEIRAYSGDLVAKVSTHLSIQSDLRKALQNGEFQLFYQPKISTRDASVKGFEALIRWVHPVKGLVPPNQFITVAEDTGQIVEIGQWVIETACRQNKQWLDEGLVNVRVAVNVSARQFKEGNLIEVIESALASTGLKEENLELEMTEGVLMSDPSTGDTLSELRSKGIAVSLDDFGTGYSSLSYITRFPIDTIKIDRCFVQDITIDSEKAAIVSAVSNLSHGLNFNVVAEGVETETELDVIRQLRCDEVQGYYYCRPMAAQDISEWLRSRSAVTSLKSAK
;
A
#
# COMPACT_ATOMS: atom_id res chain seq x y z
N MET A 1 12.35 -63.96 37.08
CA MET A 1 12.05 -62.89 38.03
C MET A 1 10.74 -62.25 37.54
N THR A 2 9.63 -62.74 38.11
CA THR A 2 8.29 -62.27 37.79
C THR A 2 7.95 -61.18 38.77
N GLU A 3 8.06 -59.94 38.36
CA GLU A 3 7.52 -58.80 39.11
C GLU A 3 6.01 -58.82 39.06
N ASN A 4 5.39 -58.96 40.22
CA ASN A 4 3.98 -58.80 40.48
C ASN A 4 3.57 -57.35 40.16
N LEU A 5 2.98 -57.11 39.01
CA LEU A 5 2.23 -55.91 38.69
C LEU A 5 0.83 -56.07 39.34
N ASP A 6 0.63 -55.54 40.53
CA ASP A 6 -0.68 -55.26 41.10
C ASP A 6 -1.16 -53.86 40.61
N PRO A 7 -2.05 -53.78 39.61
CA PRO A 7 -2.50 -52.50 39.06
C PRO A 7 -3.70 -51.88 39.84
N ILE A 8 -4.03 -52.36 41.02
CA ILE A 8 -5.06 -51.81 41.87
C ILE A 8 -4.40 -51.16 43.11
N GLY A 9 -3.75 -50.03 42.86
CA GLY A 9 -3.09 -49.36 43.97
C GLY A 9 -2.48 -48.02 43.62
N SER A 10 -3.29 -47.00 43.21
CA SER A 10 -2.97 -45.61 43.36
C SER A 10 -4.16 -44.63 43.21
N SER A 11 -5.43 -45.12 43.33
CA SER A 11 -6.56 -44.22 43.61
C SER A 11 -6.89 -44.30 45.10
N ALA A 12 -7.06 -43.16 45.76
CA ALA A 12 -7.29 -43.04 47.18
C ALA A 12 -8.63 -43.67 47.64
N ASP A 13 -9.51 -44.04 46.72
CA ASP A 13 -10.86 -44.58 46.98
C ASP A 13 -10.88 -46.07 46.66
N LEU A 14 -11.38 -46.86 47.62
CA LEU A 14 -11.59 -48.33 47.42
C LEU A 14 -12.72 -48.53 46.42
N PRO A 15 -12.63 -49.58 45.52
CA PRO A 15 -13.73 -49.90 44.62
C PRO A 15 -15.02 -50.19 45.36
N ILE A 16 -16.14 -49.57 44.91
CA ILE A 16 -17.46 -49.68 45.52
C ILE A 16 -18.20 -50.87 44.96
N VAL A 17 -18.59 -51.79 45.85
CA VAL A 17 -19.41 -52.94 45.51
C VAL A 17 -20.80 -52.76 46.08
N LEU A 18 -21.82 -52.69 45.21
CA LEU A 18 -23.21 -52.72 45.66
C LEU A 18 -23.68 -54.16 45.83
N VAL A 19 -24.10 -54.54 47.02
CA VAL A 19 -24.66 -55.83 47.35
C VAL A 19 -26.18 -55.70 47.53
N VAL A 20 -26.91 -56.40 46.69
CA VAL A 20 -28.41 -56.43 46.74
C VAL A 20 -28.78 -57.87 47.14
N GLU A 21 -29.24 -58.03 48.37
CA GLU A 21 -29.52 -59.33 48.99
C GLU A 21 -30.59 -59.11 50.10
N ASP A 22 -31.66 -59.83 50.01
CA ASP A 22 -32.80 -59.69 51.00
C ASP A 22 -32.48 -60.36 52.34
N ASN A 23 -31.78 -61.50 52.29
CA ASN A 23 -31.38 -62.23 53.48
C ASN A 23 -30.33 -61.45 54.30
N PRO A 24 -30.65 -60.98 55.53
CA PRO A 24 -29.77 -60.17 56.33
C PRO A 24 -28.46 -60.85 56.73
N VAL A 25 -28.51 -62.20 56.89
CA VAL A 25 -27.35 -63.00 57.27
C VAL A 25 -26.36 -63.10 56.11
N GLU A 26 -26.87 -63.40 54.91
CA GLU A 26 -26.02 -63.48 53.68
C GLU A 26 -25.49 -62.08 53.30
N ARG A 27 -26.32 -61.06 53.35
CA ARG A 27 -25.93 -59.67 53.09
C ARG A 27 -24.81 -59.20 54.03
N GLN A 28 -24.90 -59.47 55.34
CA GLN A 28 -23.79 -59.16 56.25
C GLN A 28 -22.54 -59.96 56.02
N LEU A 29 -22.68 -61.24 55.73
CA LEU A 29 -21.53 -62.12 55.48
C LEU A 29 -20.79 -61.72 54.24
N VAL A 30 -21.48 -61.52 53.10
CA VAL A 30 -20.88 -61.08 51.84
C VAL A 30 -20.24 -59.68 52.02
N GLY A 31 -20.93 -58.74 52.69
CA GLY A 31 -20.39 -57.43 52.98
C GLY A 31 -19.12 -57.46 53.83
N LYS A 32 -19.02 -58.30 54.86
CA LYS A 32 -17.82 -58.46 55.65
C LYS A 32 -16.66 -59.02 54.86
N ILE A 33 -16.88 -59.98 54.00
CA ILE A 33 -15.86 -60.62 53.16
C ILE A 33 -15.28 -59.62 52.18
N LEU A 34 -16.15 -58.83 51.55
CA LEU A 34 -15.74 -57.83 50.57
C LEU A 34 -14.98 -56.69 51.24
N ARG A 35 -15.40 -56.22 52.43
CA ARG A 35 -14.61 -55.22 53.20
C ARG A 35 -13.23 -55.72 53.58
N ASN A 36 -13.15 -57.01 54.00
CA ASN A 36 -11.86 -57.64 54.30
C ASN A 36 -10.97 -57.80 53.03
N ALA A 37 -11.56 -57.80 51.85
CA ALA A 37 -10.88 -57.86 50.56
C ALA A 37 -10.54 -56.48 49.98
N ASN A 38 -10.66 -55.40 50.82
CA ASN A 38 -10.40 -54.01 50.46
C ASN A 38 -11.40 -53.46 49.41
N PHE A 39 -12.69 -53.71 49.59
CA PHE A 39 -13.77 -53.07 48.84
C PHE A 39 -14.59 -52.19 49.77
N GLU A 40 -15.09 -51.06 49.28
CA GLU A 40 -16.15 -50.33 49.90
C GLU A 40 -17.48 -51.01 49.57
N VAL A 41 -18.35 -51.22 50.56
CA VAL A 41 -19.58 -52.00 50.35
C VAL A 41 -20.78 -51.18 50.73
N ILE A 42 -21.64 -51.02 49.77
CA ILE A 42 -23.01 -50.50 49.92
C ILE A 42 -23.95 -51.75 49.87
N ALA A 43 -24.81 -51.90 50.84
CA ALA A 43 -25.72 -53.03 50.93
C ALA A 43 -27.16 -52.59 51.02
N VAL A 44 -28.02 -53.14 50.17
CA VAL A 44 -29.46 -52.88 50.09
C VAL A 44 -30.18 -54.21 50.12
N ASP A 45 -31.46 -54.19 50.57
CA ASP A 45 -32.27 -55.39 50.85
C ASP A 45 -33.45 -55.56 49.90
N CYS A 46 -33.64 -54.63 48.96
CA CYS A 46 -34.76 -54.67 48.02
C CYS A 46 -34.35 -54.14 46.65
N GLY A 47 -35.06 -54.51 45.59
CA GLY A 47 -34.77 -54.15 44.20
C GLY A 47 -35.19 -52.74 43.86
N GLU A 48 -36.26 -52.21 44.46
CA GLU A 48 -36.75 -50.86 44.11
C GLU A 48 -35.76 -49.73 44.34
N VAL A 49 -34.87 -49.85 45.34
CA VAL A 49 -33.86 -48.83 45.66
C VAL A 49 -32.57 -48.95 44.89
N VAL A 50 -32.38 -50.00 44.12
CA VAL A 50 -31.09 -50.30 43.42
C VAL A 50 -30.74 -49.21 42.44
N LEU A 51 -31.71 -48.76 41.62
CA LEU A 51 -31.44 -47.76 40.59
C LEU A 51 -31.06 -46.40 41.23
N ASP A 52 -31.75 -45.95 42.27
CA ASP A 52 -31.42 -44.75 42.99
C ASP A 52 -30.05 -44.84 43.67
N THR A 53 -29.75 -46.01 44.23
CA THR A 53 -28.41 -46.30 44.79
C THR A 53 -27.29 -46.21 43.76
N VAL A 54 -27.51 -46.77 42.59
CA VAL A 54 -26.54 -46.69 41.47
C VAL A 54 -26.37 -45.24 41.01
N VAL A 55 -27.42 -44.45 40.93
CA VAL A 55 -27.36 -43.02 40.55
C VAL A 55 -26.58 -42.19 41.55
N ASN A 56 -26.78 -42.45 42.86
CA ASN A 56 -26.21 -41.65 43.95
C ASN A 56 -24.76 -42.04 44.27
N TYR A 57 -24.44 -43.33 44.26
CA TYR A 57 -23.14 -43.85 44.72
C TYR A 57 -22.21 -44.36 43.62
N GLN A 58 -22.72 -44.57 42.41
CA GLN A 58 -22.01 -45.02 41.24
C GLN A 58 -21.09 -46.22 41.52
N PRO A 59 -21.61 -47.40 41.93
CA PRO A 59 -20.81 -48.54 42.30
C PRO A 59 -20.00 -49.07 41.09
N ASP A 60 -18.85 -49.63 41.38
CA ASP A 60 -17.96 -50.17 40.35
C ASP A 60 -18.43 -51.57 39.85
N ILE A 61 -19.14 -52.27 40.71
CA ILE A 61 -19.73 -53.58 40.41
C ILE A 61 -20.96 -53.83 41.29
N ILE A 62 -21.91 -54.59 40.79
CA ILE A 62 -23.14 -54.92 41.49
C ILE A 62 -23.20 -56.43 41.69
N LEU A 63 -23.45 -56.89 42.93
CA LEU A 63 -23.86 -58.26 43.25
C LEU A 63 -25.36 -58.23 43.47
N LEU A 64 -26.12 -58.93 42.65
CA LEU A 64 -27.57 -58.85 42.62
C LEU A 64 -28.19 -60.23 42.84
N ASP A 65 -28.94 -60.37 43.92
CA ASP A 65 -29.72 -61.61 44.12
C ASP A 65 -30.83 -61.71 43.07
N ALA A 66 -30.99 -62.89 42.53
CA ALA A 66 -32.03 -63.22 41.58
C ALA A 66 -33.43 -63.19 42.20
N LEU A 67 -33.57 -63.53 43.47
CA LEU A 67 -34.85 -63.59 44.21
C LEU A 67 -34.89 -62.51 45.28
N LEU A 68 -35.58 -61.40 45.00
CA LEU A 68 -35.82 -60.32 45.93
C LEU A 68 -37.28 -60.21 46.28
N PRO A 69 -37.67 -59.67 47.45
CA PRO A 69 -39.04 -59.71 47.95
C PRO A 69 -40.03 -58.79 47.23
N ASP A 70 -39.49 -57.78 46.50
CA ASP A 70 -40.24 -56.68 45.84
C ASP A 70 -40.25 -56.82 44.32
N ILE A 71 -39.09 -56.87 43.70
CA ILE A 71 -38.90 -56.97 42.24
C ILE A 71 -37.95 -58.16 41.96
N ASP A 72 -38.22 -58.94 40.92
CA ASP A 72 -37.31 -60.01 40.44
C ASP A 72 -35.94 -59.42 40.09
N GLY A 73 -34.85 -59.99 40.60
CA GLY A 73 -33.49 -59.53 40.33
C GLY A 73 -33.11 -59.50 38.84
N PHE A 74 -33.71 -60.36 38.02
CA PHE A 74 -33.55 -60.31 36.57
C PHE A 74 -34.17 -59.04 35.97
N ASP A 75 -35.33 -58.60 36.50
CA ASP A 75 -35.97 -57.39 36.01
C ASP A 75 -35.20 -56.14 36.48
N VAL A 76 -34.63 -56.15 37.69
CA VAL A 76 -33.71 -55.10 38.16
C VAL A 76 -32.47 -54.98 37.24
N CYS A 77 -31.89 -56.11 36.84
CA CYS A 77 -30.78 -56.16 35.91
C CYS A 77 -31.16 -55.49 34.55
N GLY A 78 -32.34 -55.85 34.00
CA GLY A 78 -32.85 -55.27 32.76
C GLY A 78 -33.05 -53.73 32.86
N HIS A 79 -33.61 -53.26 33.98
CA HIS A 79 -33.77 -51.82 34.25
C HIS A 79 -32.42 -51.09 34.33
N LEU A 80 -31.43 -51.70 34.98
CA LEU A 80 -30.07 -51.12 35.05
C LEU A 80 -29.42 -51.05 33.67
N ARG A 81 -29.61 -52.04 32.80
CA ARG A 81 -29.06 -52.03 31.41
C ARG A 81 -29.73 -50.97 30.52
N ALA A 82 -30.98 -50.66 30.79
CA ALA A 82 -31.71 -49.59 30.10
C ALA A 82 -31.34 -48.17 30.58
N HIS A 83 -30.64 -48.05 31.72
CA HIS A 83 -30.29 -46.75 32.28
C HIS A 83 -28.85 -46.33 31.96
N PRO A 84 -28.62 -45.09 31.51
CA PRO A 84 -27.26 -44.63 31.07
C PRO A 84 -26.16 -44.81 32.12
N LYS A 85 -26.45 -44.70 33.42
CA LYS A 85 -25.47 -44.90 34.49
C LYS A 85 -25.26 -46.35 34.87
N GLY A 86 -26.20 -47.26 34.53
CA GLY A 86 -26.14 -48.69 34.86
C GLY A 86 -25.63 -49.57 33.73
N VAL A 87 -25.69 -49.10 32.47
CA VAL A 87 -25.46 -49.91 31.25
C VAL A 87 -24.09 -50.56 31.21
N TYR A 88 -23.07 -49.94 31.78
CA TYR A 88 -21.67 -50.43 31.73
C TYR A 88 -21.14 -51.00 33.05
N ILE A 89 -21.95 -50.97 34.15
CA ILE A 89 -21.50 -51.52 35.42
C ILE A 89 -21.59 -53.02 35.38
N PRO A 90 -20.49 -53.76 35.69
CA PRO A 90 -20.57 -55.22 35.79
C PRO A 90 -21.59 -55.66 36.82
N ILE A 91 -22.46 -56.61 36.46
CA ILE A 91 -23.48 -57.18 37.34
C ILE A 91 -23.24 -58.67 37.47
N ILE A 92 -23.03 -59.14 38.66
CA ILE A 92 -22.97 -60.58 39.00
C ILE A 92 -24.31 -60.95 39.64
N MET A 93 -25.04 -61.83 38.95
CA MET A 93 -26.27 -62.40 39.50
C MET A 93 -25.94 -63.49 40.52
N LEU A 94 -26.58 -63.42 41.71
CA LEU A 94 -26.50 -64.45 42.74
C LEU A 94 -27.79 -65.33 42.64
N THR A 95 -27.67 -66.60 42.33
CA THR A 95 -28.84 -67.44 42.13
C THR A 95 -28.74 -68.75 42.92
N GLY A 96 -29.86 -69.24 43.47
CA GLY A 96 -29.94 -70.52 44.12
C GLY A 96 -30.34 -71.67 43.19
N LEU A 97 -30.54 -71.39 41.89
CA LEU A 97 -31.01 -72.31 40.89
C LEU A 97 -29.84 -72.79 39.97
N ASP A 98 -29.51 -74.06 40.02
CA ASP A 98 -28.49 -74.66 39.20
C ASP A 98 -29.00 -75.06 37.81
N ASP A 99 -30.18 -74.62 37.40
CA ASP A 99 -30.73 -74.95 36.10
C ASP A 99 -30.19 -74.03 34.97
N VAL A 100 -30.05 -74.63 33.79
CA VAL A 100 -29.52 -73.92 32.59
C VAL A 100 -30.44 -72.77 32.19
N SER A 101 -31.72 -72.83 32.54
CA SER A 101 -32.70 -71.82 32.18
C SER A 101 -32.43 -70.49 32.90
N SER A 102 -32.15 -70.53 34.20
CA SER A 102 -31.84 -69.34 35.04
C SER A 102 -30.50 -68.69 34.65
N ILE A 103 -29.52 -69.54 34.26
CA ILE A 103 -28.22 -69.06 33.74
C ILE A 103 -28.41 -68.31 32.42
N ASN A 104 -29.16 -68.90 31.48
CA ASN A 104 -29.46 -68.26 30.19
C ASN A 104 -30.21 -66.95 30.37
N ARG A 105 -31.21 -66.93 31.23
CA ARG A 105 -31.96 -65.70 31.55
C ARG A 105 -31.11 -64.58 32.13
N ALA A 106 -30.11 -64.94 32.98
CA ALA A 106 -29.18 -63.93 33.50
C ALA A 106 -28.37 -63.23 32.39
N TYR A 107 -27.88 -63.97 31.40
CA TYR A 107 -27.18 -63.41 30.26
C TYR A 107 -28.13 -62.64 29.32
N GLU A 108 -29.31 -63.13 29.06
CA GLU A 108 -30.32 -62.45 28.22
C GLU A 108 -30.70 -61.09 28.75
N VAL A 109 -30.84 -60.91 30.09
CA VAL A 109 -31.10 -59.61 30.70
C VAL A 109 -29.86 -58.75 30.85
N GLY A 110 -28.70 -59.24 30.40
CA GLY A 110 -27.46 -58.44 30.35
C GLY A 110 -26.62 -58.52 31.63
N ALA A 111 -26.76 -59.55 32.47
CA ALA A 111 -25.79 -59.82 33.53
C ALA A 111 -24.41 -60.09 32.96
N THR A 112 -23.38 -59.61 33.64
CA THR A 112 -21.98 -59.84 33.21
C THR A 112 -21.46 -61.22 33.58
N ASP A 113 -21.95 -61.72 34.72
CA ASP A 113 -21.58 -63.01 35.25
C ASP A 113 -22.67 -63.50 36.22
N PHE A 114 -22.58 -64.76 36.71
CA PHE A 114 -23.47 -65.33 37.71
C PHE A 114 -22.73 -66.17 38.73
N PHE A 115 -23.30 -66.36 39.90
CA PHE A 115 -22.79 -67.19 40.99
C PHE A 115 -23.93 -67.97 41.59
N THR A 116 -23.70 -69.28 41.75
CA THR A 116 -24.68 -70.16 42.43
C THR A 116 -24.48 -70.15 43.95
N LYS A 117 -25.57 -70.14 44.69
CA LYS A 117 -25.58 -70.31 46.14
C LYS A 117 -25.52 -71.81 46.51
N PRO A 118 -24.70 -72.19 47.53
CA PRO A 118 -23.98 -71.40 48.48
C PRO A 118 -22.70 -70.77 47.85
N ILE A 119 -22.48 -69.50 48.14
CA ILE A 119 -21.42 -68.69 47.50
C ILE A 119 -20.05 -69.17 48.01
N ASN A 120 -19.18 -69.54 47.05
CA ASN A 120 -17.75 -69.70 47.37
C ASN A 120 -17.06 -68.31 47.48
N HIS A 121 -16.86 -67.86 48.69
CA HIS A 121 -16.38 -66.48 48.98
C HIS A 121 -15.02 -66.15 48.39
N SER A 122 -14.04 -67.06 48.37
CA SER A 122 -12.74 -66.83 47.75
C SER A 122 -12.85 -66.67 46.24
N LEU A 123 -13.68 -67.48 45.61
CA LEU A 123 -13.89 -67.39 44.16
C LEU A 123 -14.66 -66.15 43.78
N LEU A 124 -15.62 -65.69 44.59
CA LEU A 124 -16.38 -64.45 44.38
C LEU A 124 -15.41 -63.22 44.35
N VAL A 125 -14.54 -63.11 45.36
CA VAL A 125 -13.55 -62.01 45.43
C VAL A 125 -12.64 -61.98 44.20
N HIS A 126 -12.14 -63.15 43.73
CA HIS A 126 -11.35 -63.23 42.54
C HIS A 126 -12.12 -62.83 41.27
N ARG A 127 -13.38 -63.22 41.16
CA ARG A 127 -14.25 -62.85 40.03
C ARG A 127 -14.54 -61.38 39.97
N ILE A 128 -14.82 -60.72 41.11
CA ILE A 128 -15.01 -59.30 41.23
C ILE A 128 -13.73 -58.58 40.74
N LYS A 129 -12.55 -58.94 41.24
CA LYS A 129 -11.29 -58.36 40.82
C LYS A 129 -11.03 -58.50 39.33
N TYR A 130 -11.38 -59.64 38.74
CA TYR A 130 -11.23 -59.88 37.31
C TYR A 130 -12.17 -58.94 36.50
N LEU A 131 -13.44 -58.84 36.88
CA LEU A 131 -14.39 -58.02 36.16
C LEU A 131 -14.07 -56.52 36.28
N LEU A 132 -13.63 -56.05 37.46
CA LEU A 132 -13.17 -54.70 37.65
C LEU A 132 -11.94 -54.37 36.79
N ARG A 133 -10.98 -55.29 36.66
CA ARG A 133 -9.81 -55.10 35.78
C ARG A 133 -10.22 -55.06 34.32
N ALA A 134 -11.13 -55.91 33.87
CA ALA A 134 -11.66 -55.90 32.51
C ALA A 134 -12.37 -54.57 32.19
N ARG A 135 -13.19 -54.06 33.10
CA ARG A 135 -13.85 -52.76 32.98
C ARG A 135 -12.83 -51.65 32.82
N LEU A 136 -11.81 -51.62 33.68
CA LEU A 136 -10.78 -50.56 33.67
C LEU A 136 -10.02 -50.47 32.33
N ILE A 137 -9.69 -51.66 31.75
CA ILE A 137 -9.06 -51.73 30.44
C ILE A 137 -9.99 -51.21 29.33
N MET A 138 -11.27 -51.57 29.37
CA MET A 138 -12.27 -51.09 28.40
C MET A 138 -12.48 -49.57 28.49
N ASP A 139 -12.59 -49.03 29.70
CA ASP A 139 -12.73 -47.59 29.93
C ASP A 139 -11.50 -46.81 29.47
N GLN A 140 -10.27 -47.33 29.76
CA GLN A 140 -9.03 -46.73 29.23
C GLN A 140 -8.97 -46.73 27.69
N LEU A 141 -9.35 -47.83 27.04
CA LEU A 141 -9.40 -47.93 25.58
C LEU A 141 -10.41 -46.91 25.02
N ARG A 142 -11.57 -46.79 25.66
CA ARG A 142 -12.61 -45.84 25.23
C ARG A 142 -12.16 -44.41 25.35
N MET A 143 -11.56 -44.04 26.50
CA MET A 143 -11.00 -42.69 26.74
C MET A 143 -9.89 -42.38 25.77
N SER A 144 -8.99 -43.36 25.49
CA SER A 144 -7.91 -43.20 24.50
C SER A 144 -8.44 -42.92 23.11
N LYS A 145 -9.44 -43.70 22.65
CA LYS A 145 -10.08 -43.49 21.35
C LYS A 145 -10.76 -42.13 21.26
N GLN A 146 -11.47 -41.71 22.30
CA GLN A 146 -12.16 -40.44 22.33
C GLN A 146 -11.18 -39.25 22.36
N SER A 147 -10.10 -39.38 23.12
CA SER A 147 -9.02 -38.37 23.16
C SER A 147 -8.34 -38.22 21.80
N LEU A 148 -8.05 -39.34 21.13
CA LEU A 148 -7.47 -39.36 19.78
C LEU A 148 -8.40 -38.68 18.77
N ALA A 149 -9.68 -39.02 18.77
CA ALA A 149 -10.68 -38.41 17.87
C ALA A 149 -10.80 -36.89 18.10
N SER A 150 -10.82 -36.47 19.39
CA SER A 150 -10.86 -35.04 19.73
C SER A 150 -9.57 -34.31 19.28
N ALA A 151 -8.41 -34.91 19.46
CA ALA A 151 -7.13 -34.36 19.02
C ALA A 151 -7.08 -34.20 17.48
N GLN A 152 -7.57 -35.18 16.74
CA GLN A 152 -7.66 -35.14 15.27
C GLN A 152 -8.61 -34.03 14.80
N GLN A 153 -9.74 -33.85 15.46
CA GLN A 153 -10.71 -32.79 15.15
C GLN A 153 -10.14 -31.39 15.40
N VAL A 154 -9.48 -31.19 16.57
CA VAL A 154 -8.86 -29.90 16.89
C VAL A 154 -7.73 -29.56 15.92
N ALA A 155 -6.94 -30.57 15.53
CA ALA A 155 -5.86 -30.39 14.57
C ALA A 155 -6.34 -30.31 13.10
N LYS A 156 -7.64 -30.45 12.82
CA LYS A 156 -8.21 -30.57 11.47
C LYS A 156 -7.48 -31.63 10.63
N LEU A 157 -7.22 -32.81 11.23
CA LEU A 157 -6.34 -33.84 10.69
C LEU A 157 -7.19 -35.03 10.28
N GLY A 158 -7.34 -35.24 8.97
CA GLY A 158 -7.95 -36.41 8.40
C GLY A 158 -6.92 -37.50 8.17
N HIS A 159 -7.23 -38.76 8.47
CA HIS A 159 -6.38 -39.91 8.08
C HIS A 159 -7.11 -40.85 7.16
N TRP A 160 -6.34 -41.55 6.32
CA TRP A 160 -6.83 -42.55 5.40
C TRP A 160 -5.83 -43.69 5.26
N GLU A 161 -6.33 -44.85 4.92
CA GLU A 161 -5.55 -46.06 4.72
C GLU A 161 -5.95 -46.71 3.41
N LEU A 162 -4.96 -47.07 2.58
CA LEU A 162 -5.13 -47.76 1.33
C LEU A 162 -4.39 -49.11 1.39
N HIS A 163 -5.14 -50.19 1.30
CA HIS A 163 -4.59 -51.55 1.06
C HIS A 163 -4.43 -51.74 -0.43
N VAL A 164 -3.21 -51.70 -0.93
CA VAL A 164 -2.93 -51.65 -2.38
C VAL A 164 -3.44 -52.91 -3.10
N GLU A 165 -3.15 -54.10 -2.56
CA GLU A 165 -3.52 -55.38 -3.18
C GLU A 165 -5.03 -55.68 -3.12
N LYS A 166 -5.71 -55.19 -2.09
CA LYS A 166 -7.15 -55.41 -1.89
C LYS A 166 -8.00 -54.30 -2.52
N GLY A 167 -7.36 -53.20 -2.93
CA GLY A 167 -8.07 -51.99 -3.43
C GLY A 167 -9.02 -51.35 -2.39
N ARG A 168 -8.81 -51.66 -1.09
CA ARG A 168 -9.69 -51.17 -0.02
C ARG A 168 -9.15 -49.84 0.51
N PHE A 169 -9.99 -48.83 0.45
CA PHE A 169 -9.68 -47.49 0.92
C PHE A 169 -10.58 -47.12 2.09
N GLN A 170 -9.97 -46.82 3.22
CA GLN A 170 -10.67 -46.40 4.44
C GLN A 170 -10.29 -45.00 4.79
N VAL A 171 -11.27 -44.20 5.26
CA VAL A 171 -11.09 -42.79 5.64
C VAL A 171 -11.68 -42.52 7.01
N SER A 172 -11.10 -41.60 7.74
CA SER A 172 -11.61 -41.13 9.02
C SER A 172 -12.83 -40.19 8.87
N GLU A 173 -13.60 -40.05 9.95
CA GLU A 173 -14.70 -39.07 10.01
C GLU A 173 -14.23 -37.66 9.66
N GLU A 174 -13.01 -37.26 10.08
CA GLU A 174 -12.46 -35.94 9.76
C GLU A 174 -12.12 -35.79 8.27
N MET A 175 -11.70 -36.84 7.58
CA MET A 175 -11.57 -36.86 6.10
C MET A 175 -12.89 -36.54 5.42
N HIS A 176 -14.01 -37.13 5.88
CA HIS A 176 -15.33 -36.82 5.35
C HIS A 176 -15.68 -35.34 5.55
N ARG A 177 -15.35 -34.76 6.70
CA ARG A 177 -15.56 -33.32 6.95
C ARG A 177 -14.67 -32.43 6.09
N LEU A 178 -13.39 -32.80 5.94
CA LEU A 178 -12.44 -32.04 5.13
C LEU A 178 -12.87 -31.98 3.66
N TYR A 179 -13.32 -33.09 3.09
CA TYR A 179 -13.74 -33.20 1.69
C TYR A 179 -15.23 -32.96 1.47
N ARG A 180 -16.04 -32.70 2.55
CA ARG A 180 -17.51 -32.59 2.52
C ARG A 180 -18.14 -33.78 1.77
N LEU A 181 -17.79 -35.01 2.15
CA LEU A 181 -18.31 -36.22 1.53
C LEU A 181 -19.61 -36.66 2.20
N ASP A 182 -20.61 -37.01 1.39
CA ASP A 182 -21.86 -37.60 1.83
C ASP A 182 -21.77 -39.16 1.82
N GLY A 183 -22.11 -39.81 2.93
CA GLY A 183 -22.17 -41.28 2.97
C GLY A 183 -21.60 -41.96 4.22
N ALA A 184 -21.56 -43.30 4.23
CA ALA A 184 -21.04 -44.07 5.36
C ALA A 184 -19.50 -43.98 5.42
N TYR A 185 -18.98 -43.86 6.63
CA TYR A 185 -17.58 -43.53 6.93
C TYR A 185 -16.55 -44.63 6.62
N GLU A 186 -16.97 -45.84 6.25
CA GLU A 186 -16.07 -47.00 6.26
C GLU A 186 -15.43 -47.37 4.90
N GLU A 187 -16.02 -46.97 3.77
CA GLU A 187 -15.46 -47.22 2.44
C GLU A 187 -15.75 -46.01 1.52
N SER A 188 -14.70 -45.33 1.08
CA SER A 188 -14.77 -44.27 0.08
C SER A 188 -14.00 -44.67 -1.18
N ASP A 189 -14.47 -44.21 -2.32
CA ASP A 189 -13.75 -44.36 -3.59
C ASP A 189 -12.67 -43.29 -3.69
N THR A 190 -11.44 -43.66 -4.01
CA THR A 190 -10.34 -42.74 -4.29
C THR A 190 -10.67 -41.76 -5.41
N ALA A 191 -11.54 -42.17 -6.35
CA ALA A 191 -12.00 -41.33 -7.46
C ALA A 191 -12.70 -40.07 -6.97
N VAL A 192 -13.53 -40.17 -5.91
CA VAL A 192 -14.26 -39.02 -5.35
C VAL A 192 -13.32 -37.96 -4.77
N LEU A 193 -12.25 -38.37 -4.11
CA LEU A 193 -11.24 -37.45 -3.59
C LEU A 193 -10.49 -36.75 -4.73
N MET A 194 -10.19 -37.48 -5.80
CA MET A 194 -9.52 -36.92 -6.97
C MET A 194 -10.42 -35.97 -7.79
N GLU A 195 -11.73 -36.19 -7.82
CA GLU A 195 -12.67 -35.26 -8.43
C GLU A 195 -12.71 -33.91 -7.73
N ARG A 196 -12.59 -33.91 -6.40
CA ARG A 196 -12.51 -32.67 -5.60
C ARG A 196 -11.17 -31.95 -5.71
N CYS A 197 -10.10 -32.63 -6.13
CA CYS A 197 -8.80 -32.03 -6.36
C CYS A 197 -8.87 -31.02 -7.52
N HIS A 198 -8.24 -29.85 -7.34
CA HIS A 198 -8.16 -28.83 -8.40
C HIS A 198 -7.57 -29.43 -9.68
N PRO A 199 -8.13 -29.15 -10.87
CA PRO A 199 -7.67 -29.75 -12.14
C PRO A 199 -6.17 -29.66 -12.37
N ASP A 200 -5.55 -28.53 -12.06
CA ASP A 200 -4.12 -28.29 -12.27
C ASP A 200 -3.23 -29.12 -11.32
N ASP A 201 -3.74 -29.50 -10.15
CA ASP A 201 -2.97 -30.17 -9.11
C ASP A 201 -3.11 -31.71 -9.20
N ARG A 202 -4.10 -32.23 -9.94
CA ARG A 202 -4.43 -33.67 -10.02
C ARG A 202 -3.26 -34.55 -10.49
N GLN A 203 -2.60 -34.13 -11.56
CA GLN A 203 -1.50 -34.89 -12.14
C GLN A 203 -0.32 -34.95 -11.16
N HIS A 204 0.04 -33.83 -10.54
CA HIS A 204 1.12 -33.76 -9.55
C HIS A 204 0.85 -34.62 -8.32
N LEU A 205 -0.38 -34.60 -7.80
CA LEU A 205 -0.78 -35.44 -6.67
C LEU A 205 -0.71 -36.91 -7.01
N GLN A 206 -1.22 -37.32 -8.19
CA GLN A 206 -1.16 -38.70 -8.66
C GLN A 206 0.27 -39.20 -8.84
N ASP A 207 1.11 -38.44 -9.51
CA ASP A 207 2.51 -38.80 -9.76
C ASP A 207 3.29 -38.95 -8.45
N SER A 208 3.05 -38.07 -7.48
CA SER A 208 3.70 -38.15 -6.17
C SER A 208 3.25 -39.36 -5.35
N LEU A 209 1.96 -39.69 -5.37
CA LEU A 209 1.44 -40.88 -4.70
C LEU A 209 1.97 -42.17 -5.35
N ILE A 210 1.98 -42.25 -6.68
CA ILE A 210 2.53 -43.38 -7.41
C ILE A 210 4.03 -43.57 -7.13
N ALA A 211 4.79 -42.44 -7.10
CA ALA A 211 6.22 -42.52 -6.77
C ALA A 211 6.44 -43.00 -5.33
N SER A 212 5.63 -42.55 -4.36
CA SER A 212 5.69 -43.04 -2.98
C SER A 212 5.48 -44.53 -2.86
N ILE A 213 4.48 -45.06 -3.59
CA ILE A 213 4.20 -46.51 -3.62
C ILE A 213 5.37 -47.29 -4.24
N ARG A 214 5.83 -46.85 -5.42
CA ARG A 214 6.90 -47.52 -6.16
C ARG A 214 8.21 -47.56 -5.39
N ASP A 215 8.58 -46.44 -4.77
CA ASP A 215 9.89 -46.26 -4.15
C ASP A 215 9.88 -46.60 -2.65
N LEU A 216 8.72 -46.99 -2.10
CA LEU A 216 8.47 -47.28 -0.67
C LEU A 216 8.99 -46.15 0.25
N ARG A 217 8.69 -44.91 -0.13
CA ARG A 217 9.15 -43.72 0.58
C ARG A 217 7.99 -42.88 1.04
N GLU A 218 8.23 -42.10 2.08
CA GLU A 218 7.30 -41.06 2.50
C GLU A 218 7.19 -39.98 1.41
N ALA A 219 5.97 -39.45 1.20
CA ALA A 219 5.74 -38.30 0.36
C ALA A 219 4.99 -37.24 1.13
N ARG A 220 5.27 -35.98 0.79
CA ARG A 220 4.56 -34.82 1.26
C ARG A 220 4.15 -34.00 0.06
N VAL A 221 2.84 -33.77 -0.09
CA VAL A 221 2.28 -33.10 -1.26
C VAL A 221 1.23 -32.09 -0.79
N GLU A 222 1.35 -30.87 -1.24
CA GLU A 222 0.30 -29.84 -1.09
C GLU A 222 -0.56 -29.82 -2.36
N HIS A 223 -1.88 -29.71 -2.20
CA HIS A 223 -2.81 -29.57 -3.32
C HIS A 223 -4.06 -28.80 -2.91
N ARG A 224 -4.76 -28.25 -3.88
CA ARG A 224 -6.05 -27.57 -3.67
C ARG A 224 -7.20 -28.55 -3.86
N ILE A 225 -8.23 -28.39 -3.05
CA ILE A 225 -9.53 -28.98 -3.27
C ILE A 225 -10.56 -27.90 -3.55
N VAL A 226 -11.49 -28.19 -4.48
CA VAL A 226 -12.53 -27.26 -4.90
C VAL A 226 -13.88 -27.85 -4.63
N PHE A 227 -14.77 -27.10 -4.00
CA PHE A 227 -16.13 -27.49 -3.72
C PHE A 227 -17.10 -26.99 -4.78
N ASP A 228 -18.31 -27.55 -4.82
CA ASP A 228 -19.36 -27.22 -5.77
C ASP A 228 -19.84 -25.75 -5.66
N ASP A 229 -19.63 -25.12 -4.50
CA ASP A 229 -19.90 -23.70 -4.26
C ASP A 229 -18.78 -22.75 -4.70
N GLY A 230 -17.71 -23.30 -5.31
CA GLY A 230 -16.53 -22.55 -5.72
C GLY A 230 -15.52 -22.25 -4.59
N THR A 231 -15.77 -22.74 -3.37
CA THR A 231 -14.83 -22.58 -2.25
C THR A 231 -13.60 -23.46 -2.49
N GLU A 232 -12.42 -22.90 -2.30
CA GLU A 232 -11.15 -23.64 -2.36
C GLU A 232 -10.58 -23.84 -0.96
N ARG A 233 -9.89 -24.97 -0.75
CA ARG A 233 -9.07 -25.25 0.43
C ARG A 233 -7.73 -25.83 0.02
N TYR A 234 -6.72 -25.59 0.83
CA TYR A 234 -5.38 -26.13 0.69
C TYR A 234 -5.18 -27.28 1.66
N LEU A 235 -4.88 -28.47 1.11
CA LEU A 235 -4.56 -29.63 1.91
C LEU A 235 -3.09 -30.00 1.73
N GLU A 236 -2.45 -30.40 2.83
CA GLU A 236 -1.12 -31.00 2.85
C GLU A 236 -1.28 -32.48 3.17
N VAL A 237 -0.86 -33.36 2.26
CA VAL A 237 -0.95 -34.80 2.41
C VAL A 237 0.43 -35.40 2.71
N HIS A 238 0.52 -36.12 3.82
CA HIS A 238 1.69 -36.92 4.18
C HIS A 238 1.35 -38.38 4.04
N THR A 239 2.18 -39.16 3.34
CA THR A 239 1.98 -40.61 3.16
C THR A 239 3.17 -41.38 3.67
N THR A 240 2.87 -42.48 4.36
CA THR A 240 3.87 -43.47 4.78
C THR A 240 3.47 -44.81 4.24
N VAL A 241 4.39 -45.49 3.59
CA VAL A 241 4.18 -46.84 3.01
C VAL A 241 4.72 -47.88 3.97
N MET A 242 3.89 -48.87 4.34
CA MET A 242 4.24 -49.97 5.22
C MET A 242 3.97 -51.30 4.50
N GLN A 243 4.84 -52.30 4.72
CA GLN A 243 4.63 -53.67 4.30
C GLN A 243 4.34 -54.53 5.52
N ASP A 244 3.30 -55.38 5.43
CA ASP A 244 3.00 -56.35 6.47
C ASP A 244 4.04 -57.47 6.46
N GLU A 245 4.67 -57.74 7.60
CA GLU A 245 5.68 -58.81 7.73
C GLU A 245 5.09 -60.20 7.55
N GLY A 246 3.76 -60.36 7.66
CA GLY A 246 3.11 -61.67 7.62
C GLY A 246 2.73 -62.17 6.23
N ASP A 247 2.13 -61.31 5.39
CA ASP A 247 1.62 -61.66 4.06
C ASP A 247 2.27 -60.82 2.93
N GLY A 248 3.14 -59.86 3.26
CA GLY A 248 3.84 -59.00 2.29
C GLY A 248 2.93 -57.96 1.64
N SER A 249 1.71 -57.75 2.15
CA SER A 249 0.78 -56.76 1.60
C SER A 249 1.25 -55.33 1.87
N THR A 250 1.02 -54.45 0.90
CA THR A 250 1.41 -53.04 0.98
C THR A 250 0.23 -52.20 1.48
N HIS A 251 0.49 -51.46 2.54
CA HIS A 251 -0.44 -50.51 3.14
C HIS A 251 0.12 -49.09 3.03
N ILE A 252 -0.71 -48.15 2.62
CA ILE A 252 -0.37 -46.73 2.64
C ILE A 252 -1.22 -46.07 3.69
N LEU A 253 -0.55 -45.50 4.67
CA LEU A 253 -1.20 -44.62 5.65
C LEU A 253 -0.98 -43.17 5.22
N GLY A 254 -2.06 -42.42 5.03
CA GLY A 254 -2.02 -41.01 4.68
C GLY A 254 -2.68 -40.15 5.74
N ILE A 255 -2.11 -38.96 5.90
CA ILE A 255 -2.66 -37.91 6.76
C ILE A 255 -2.88 -36.67 5.87
N SER A 256 -4.09 -36.11 5.92
CA SER A 256 -4.45 -34.85 5.23
C SER A 256 -4.71 -33.79 6.26
N ILE A 257 -4.04 -32.66 6.12
CA ILE A 257 -4.10 -31.52 7.04
C ILE A 257 -4.64 -30.31 6.28
N ASP A 258 -5.66 -29.64 6.81
CA ASP A 258 -6.14 -28.36 6.28
C ASP A 258 -5.13 -27.27 6.63
N VAL A 259 -4.45 -26.76 5.62
CA VAL A 259 -3.45 -25.69 5.73
C VAL A 259 -3.92 -24.37 5.13
N THR A 260 -5.23 -24.24 4.91
CA THR A 260 -5.83 -23.04 4.29
C THR A 260 -5.49 -21.78 5.07
N ASP A 261 -5.74 -21.75 6.37
CA ASP A 261 -5.45 -20.61 7.24
C ASP A 261 -3.95 -20.21 7.20
N ARG A 262 -3.05 -21.21 7.12
CA ARG A 262 -1.60 -21.00 6.98
C ARG A 262 -1.27 -20.37 5.62
N LYS A 263 -1.83 -20.91 4.54
CA LYS A 263 -1.58 -20.41 3.18
C LYS A 263 -2.15 -19.02 2.96
N GLU A 264 -3.32 -18.73 3.49
CA GLU A 264 -3.90 -17.38 3.46
C GLU A 264 -3.03 -16.39 4.22
N SER A 265 -2.53 -16.78 5.40
CA SER A 265 -1.60 -15.95 6.17
C SER A 265 -0.28 -15.72 5.45
N GLU A 266 0.31 -16.75 4.84
CA GLU A 266 1.53 -16.65 4.03
C GLU A 266 1.31 -15.70 2.83
N ARG A 267 0.17 -15.82 2.13
CA ARG A 267 -0.21 -14.93 1.02
C ARG A 267 -0.37 -13.48 1.47
N GLU A 268 -1.04 -13.26 2.60
CA GLU A 268 -1.21 -11.90 3.13
C GLU A 268 0.12 -11.29 3.57
N ILE A 269 1.03 -12.09 4.17
CA ILE A 269 2.39 -11.63 4.49
C ILE A 269 3.15 -11.22 3.22
N LEU A 270 3.08 -12.02 2.15
CA LEU A 270 3.70 -11.70 0.87
C LEU A 270 3.09 -10.43 0.26
N ARG A 271 1.76 -10.31 0.30
CA ARG A 271 1.06 -9.12 -0.17
C ARG A 271 1.48 -7.88 0.60
N LEU A 272 1.59 -7.96 1.93
CA LEU A 272 2.05 -6.86 2.76
C LEU A 272 3.53 -6.51 2.53
N ALA A 273 4.36 -7.50 2.21
CA ALA A 273 5.79 -7.30 1.94
C ALA A 273 6.04 -6.70 0.55
N TYR A 274 5.22 -7.03 -0.46
CA TYR A 274 5.50 -6.76 -1.86
C TYR A 274 4.51 -5.82 -2.56
N CYS A 275 3.35 -5.52 -1.95
CA CYS A 275 2.34 -4.64 -2.52
C CYS A 275 2.03 -3.43 -1.64
N ASP A 276 1.61 -2.34 -2.28
CA ASP A 276 1.06 -1.16 -1.62
C ASP A 276 -0.37 -1.45 -1.13
N ARG A 277 -0.65 -1.11 0.12
CA ARG A 277 -1.93 -1.44 0.77
C ARG A 277 -3.15 -0.73 0.18
N LEU A 278 -2.96 0.48 -0.32
CA LEU A 278 -4.07 1.29 -0.84
C LEU A 278 -4.45 0.90 -2.26
N THR A 279 -3.44 0.66 -3.11
CA THR A 279 -3.62 0.47 -4.55
C THR A 279 -3.51 -0.98 -4.99
N GLY A 280 -2.91 -1.85 -4.16
CA GLY A 280 -2.61 -3.24 -4.52
C GLY A 280 -1.48 -3.40 -5.54
N LEU A 281 -0.89 -2.31 -6.01
CA LEU A 281 0.24 -2.34 -6.94
C LEU A 281 1.52 -2.86 -6.27
N PRO A 282 2.48 -3.39 -7.04
CA PRO A 282 3.84 -3.65 -6.58
C PRO A 282 4.42 -2.45 -5.83
N ASN A 283 5.01 -2.73 -4.67
CA ASN A 283 5.77 -1.73 -3.94
C ASN A 283 7.22 -1.65 -4.44
N ARG A 284 8.04 -0.81 -3.81
CA ARG A 284 9.43 -0.61 -4.18
C ARG A 284 10.25 -1.91 -4.19
N SER A 285 10.07 -2.74 -3.16
CA SER A 285 10.85 -3.98 -3.01
C SER A 285 10.57 -4.99 -4.13
N LEU A 286 9.30 -5.13 -4.52
CA LEU A 286 8.93 -6.00 -5.63
C LEU A 286 9.43 -5.43 -6.97
N LEU A 287 9.26 -4.13 -7.18
CA LEU A 287 9.75 -3.47 -8.41
C LEU A 287 11.26 -3.65 -8.59
N GLU A 288 12.06 -3.39 -7.55
CA GLU A 288 13.52 -3.54 -7.61
C GLU A 288 13.92 -4.98 -7.95
N SER A 289 13.31 -5.98 -7.31
CA SER A 289 13.57 -7.39 -7.59
C SER A 289 13.25 -7.77 -9.05
N LEU A 290 12.15 -7.27 -9.60
CA LEU A 290 11.76 -7.54 -10.98
C LEU A 290 12.66 -6.82 -11.99
N LEU A 291 13.06 -5.59 -11.70
CA LEU A 291 14.00 -4.84 -12.54
C LEU A 291 15.39 -5.49 -12.60
N GLU A 292 15.88 -6.03 -11.48
CA GLU A 292 17.17 -6.77 -11.46
C GLU A 292 17.19 -7.97 -12.40
N GLN A 293 16.03 -8.59 -12.63
CA GLN A 293 15.86 -9.70 -13.56
C GLN A 293 15.59 -9.22 -14.99
N ALA A 294 14.78 -8.15 -15.16
CA ALA A 294 14.38 -7.64 -16.47
C ALA A 294 15.52 -6.93 -17.21
N ILE A 295 16.39 -6.19 -16.51
CA ILE A 295 17.47 -5.42 -17.12
C ILE A 295 18.44 -6.31 -17.92
N PRO A 296 19.03 -7.39 -17.36
CA PRO A 296 19.93 -8.25 -18.12
C PRO A 296 19.25 -8.92 -19.31
N ARG A 297 18.01 -9.36 -19.16
CA ARG A 297 17.23 -10.03 -20.22
C ARG A 297 16.93 -9.10 -21.39
N SER A 298 16.45 -7.88 -21.11
CA SER A 298 16.18 -6.90 -22.16
C SER A 298 17.43 -6.60 -23.00
N HIS A 299 18.58 -6.47 -22.35
CA HIS A 299 19.85 -6.25 -23.06
C HIS A 299 20.30 -7.45 -23.88
N LEU A 300 20.09 -8.68 -23.43
CA LEU A 300 20.38 -9.89 -24.21
C LEU A 300 19.55 -9.96 -25.50
N ASN A 301 18.32 -9.43 -25.45
CA ASN A 301 17.40 -9.37 -26.60
C ASN A 301 17.58 -8.09 -27.45
N GLY A 302 18.60 -7.28 -27.18
CA GLY A 302 18.91 -6.06 -27.95
C GLY A 302 18.03 -4.86 -27.60
N GLY A 303 17.18 -4.94 -26.58
CA GLY A 303 16.37 -3.85 -26.06
C GLY A 303 16.91 -3.26 -24.75
N ALA A 304 16.19 -2.32 -24.19
CA ALA A 304 16.44 -1.73 -22.87
C ALA A 304 15.21 -1.87 -21.98
N VAL A 305 15.37 -1.68 -20.68
CA VAL A 305 14.25 -1.38 -19.78
C VAL A 305 14.12 0.12 -19.69
N ALA A 306 12.93 0.64 -19.97
CA ALA A 306 12.57 2.03 -19.74
C ALA A 306 11.72 2.17 -18.47
N ILE A 307 11.96 3.22 -17.70
CA ILE A 307 11.18 3.58 -16.54
C ILE A 307 10.57 4.96 -16.74
N LEU A 308 9.27 5.08 -16.43
CA LEU A 308 8.57 6.34 -16.30
C LEU A 308 8.28 6.57 -14.82
N GLY A 309 8.93 7.54 -14.19
CA GLY A 309 8.57 8.05 -12.87
C GLY A 309 7.47 9.08 -13.00
N ILE A 310 6.36 8.89 -12.32
CA ILE A 310 5.17 9.74 -12.37
C ILE A 310 4.89 10.26 -10.98
N ASP A 311 4.69 11.56 -10.84
CA ASP A 311 4.36 12.18 -9.56
C ASP A 311 3.21 13.17 -9.75
N LEU A 312 2.25 13.13 -8.85
CA LEU A 312 1.06 13.99 -8.91
C LEU A 312 1.42 15.42 -8.43
N ASP A 313 1.27 16.38 -9.33
CA ASP A 313 1.58 17.76 -9.02
C ASP A 313 0.66 18.33 -7.92
N LEU A 314 1.26 18.92 -6.89
CA LEU A 314 0.57 19.56 -5.79
C LEU A 314 -0.45 18.68 -5.04
N PHE A 315 -0.23 17.35 -5.02
CA PHE A 315 -1.14 16.38 -4.39
C PHE A 315 -1.44 16.69 -2.92
N ASN A 316 -0.49 17.29 -2.20
CA ASN A 316 -0.70 17.76 -0.83
C ASN A 316 -1.84 18.81 -0.72
N ARG A 317 -2.14 19.58 -1.79
CA ARG A 317 -3.28 20.50 -1.78
C ARG A 317 -4.61 19.76 -1.75
N VAL A 318 -4.72 18.65 -2.49
CA VAL A 318 -5.92 17.80 -2.45
C VAL A 318 -6.14 17.27 -1.03
N ASN A 319 -5.08 16.72 -0.41
CA ASN A 319 -5.13 16.22 0.95
C ASN A 319 -5.49 17.29 1.98
N ASN A 320 -4.89 18.50 1.86
CA ASN A 320 -5.12 19.59 2.81
C ASN A 320 -6.50 20.24 2.67
N SER A 321 -7.04 20.32 1.44
CA SER A 321 -8.33 20.98 1.20
C SER A 321 -9.53 20.06 1.35
N MET A 322 -9.40 18.75 1.01
CA MET A 322 -10.52 17.80 0.95
C MET A 322 -10.35 16.58 1.86
N GLY A 323 -9.22 16.49 2.57
CA GLY A 323 -8.88 15.37 3.45
C GLY A 323 -8.23 14.18 2.73
N HIS A 324 -7.55 13.34 3.51
CA HIS A 324 -6.80 12.17 2.99
C HIS A 324 -7.67 11.18 2.20
N SER A 325 -8.96 11.03 2.56
CA SER A 325 -9.87 10.15 1.81
C SER A 325 -10.10 10.59 0.35
N ALA A 326 -9.99 11.89 0.07
CA ALA A 326 -10.06 12.39 -1.30
C ALA A 326 -8.78 12.05 -2.08
N GLY A 327 -7.63 12.19 -1.44
CA GLY A 327 -6.35 11.78 -2.00
C GLY A 327 -6.30 10.28 -2.29
N ASP A 328 -6.77 9.45 -1.36
CA ASP A 328 -6.85 7.99 -1.52
C ASP A 328 -7.72 7.62 -2.75
N ALA A 329 -8.87 8.28 -2.92
CA ALA A 329 -9.73 8.07 -4.08
C ALA A 329 -9.06 8.47 -5.42
N VAL A 330 -8.28 9.56 -5.44
CA VAL A 330 -7.49 9.95 -6.61
C VAL A 330 -6.44 8.88 -6.94
N LEU A 331 -5.71 8.39 -5.95
CA LEU A 331 -4.67 7.36 -6.12
C LEU A 331 -5.24 6.04 -6.65
N GLN A 332 -6.40 5.61 -6.14
CA GLN A 332 -7.08 4.40 -6.61
C GLN A 332 -7.56 4.55 -8.06
N GLN A 333 -8.21 5.66 -8.42
CA GLN A 333 -8.65 5.91 -9.79
C GLN A 333 -7.46 6.05 -10.76
N LEU A 334 -6.35 6.66 -10.30
CA LEU A 334 -5.13 6.72 -11.10
C LEU A 334 -4.58 5.30 -11.36
N THR A 335 -4.57 4.45 -10.34
CA THR A 335 -4.15 3.04 -10.48
C THR A 335 -4.95 2.32 -11.57
N GLU A 336 -6.27 2.47 -11.58
CA GLU A 336 -7.14 1.87 -12.61
C GLU A 336 -6.81 2.40 -14.02
N ARG A 337 -6.60 3.73 -14.15
CA ARG A 337 -6.22 4.36 -15.42
C ARG A 337 -4.87 3.85 -15.94
N LEU A 338 -3.86 3.79 -15.07
CA LEU A 338 -2.52 3.34 -15.45
C LEU A 338 -2.52 1.84 -15.81
N ASN A 339 -3.22 1.00 -15.05
CA ASN A 339 -3.35 -0.43 -15.37
C ASN A 339 -4.04 -0.66 -16.73
N THR A 340 -5.03 0.15 -17.07
CA THR A 340 -5.69 0.09 -18.38
C THR A 340 -4.75 0.48 -19.52
N LEU A 341 -3.88 1.47 -19.32
CA LEU A 341 -2.93 1.94 -20.32
C LEU A 341 -1.77 0.95 -20.57
N VAL A 342 -1.32 0.26 -19.52
CA VAL A 342 -0.14 -0.64 -19.53
C VAL A 342 -0.52 -2.07 -19.89
N ASN A 343 -1.81 -2.47 -19.78
CA ASN A 343 -2.26 -3.86 -19.91
C ASN A 343 -1.44 -4.81 -19.02
N CYS A 344 -1.33 -4.46 -17.73
CA CYS A 344 -0.45 -5.10 -16.75
C CYS A 344 -0.70 -6.60 -16.59
N ALA A 345 0.39 -7.35 -16.33
CA ALA A 345 0.33 -8.71 -15.82
C ALA A 345 -0.32 -8.76 -14.43
N ASP A 346 -1.01 -9.86 -14.15
CA ASP A 346 -1.63 -10.09 -12.85
C ASP A 346 -0.54 -10.30 -11.76
N VAL A 347 -0.41 -9.32 -10.87
CA VAL A 347 0.49 -9.37 -9.71
C VAL A 347 0.17 -10.54 -8.78
N GLY A 348 -1.11 -10.95 -8.72
CA GLY A 348 -1.57 -12.10 -7.95
C GLY A 348 -0.88 -13.39 -8.41
N LEU A 349 -0.77 -13.59 -9.71
CA LEU A 349 -0.08 -14.74 -10.30
C LEU A 349 1.41 -14.81 -9.92
N TYR A 350 2.08 -13.65 -9.84
CA TYR A 350 3.47 -13.57 -9.40
C TYR A 350 3.64 -13.94 -7.91
N LEU A 351 2.79 -13.39 -7.04
CA LEU A 351 2.81 -13.70 -5.61
C LEU A 351 2.48 -15.17 -5.33
N GLU A 352 1.59 -15.75 -6.13
CA GLU A 352 1.25 -17.18 -6.05
C GLU A 352 2.45 -18.06 -6.40
N ARG A 353 3.18 -17.74 -7.47
CA ARG A 353 4.41 -18.43 -7.85
C ARG A 353 5.51 -18.31 -6.80
N LEU A 354 5.68 -17.16 -6.18
CA LEU A 354 6.60 -16.97 -5.05
C LEU A 354 6.24 -17.85 -3.85
N SER A 355 4.95 -18.02 -3.55
CA SER A 355 4.48 -18.84 -2.41
C SER A 355 4.70 -20.34 -2.62
N MET A 356 4.76 -20.80 -3.86
CA MET A 356 4.90 -22.22 -4.20
C MET A 356 6.36 -22.70 -4.30
N SER A 357 7.36 -21.82 -4.07
CA SER A 357 8.81 -22.13 -4.22
C SER A 357 9.15 -22.82 -5.55
N ILE A 358 8.34 -22.60 -6.58
CA ILE A 358 8.59 -23.14 -7.90
C ILE A 358 9.66 -22.27 -8.54
N GLU A 359 10.87 -22.78 -8.68
CA GLU A 359 11.89 -22.29 -9.63
C GLU A 359 11.37 -22.45 -11.08
N SER A 360 10.16 -21.98 -11.34
CA SER A 360 9.64 -21.93 -12.69
C SER A 360 10.26 -20.72 -13.38
N ASN A 361 10.82 -20.96 -14.56
CA ASN A 361 11.30 -19.93 -15.46
C ASN A 361 10.32 -18.75 -15.47
N LEU A 362 10.76 -17.63 -14.93
CA LEU A 362 10.05 -16.33 -14.95
C LEU A 362 9.95 -15.74 -16.38
N ASP A 363 10.09 -16.60 -17.39
CA ASP A 363 10.14 -16.23 -18.82
C ASP A 363 8.83 -15.56 -19.29
N ASP A 364 7.72 -15.80 -18.59
CA ASP A 364 6.40 -15.24 -18.94
C ASP A 364 6.09 -13.87 -18.28
N ILE A 365 6.97 -13.32 -17.43
CA ILE A 365 6.71 -12.07 -16.70
C ILE A 365 7.49 -10.87 -17.28
N ALA A 366 7.95 -10.97 -18.51
CA ALA A 366 8.57 -9.85 -19.23
C ALA A 366 7.49 -8.91 -19.79
N THR A 367 6.59 -8.41 -18.96
CA THR A 367 5.54 -7.49 -19.35
C THR A 367 5.70 -6.15 -18.62
N ASP A 368 5.18 -5.13 -19.23
CA ASP A 368 5.14 -3.80 -18.67
C ASP A 368 4.38 -3.80 -17.33
N MET A 369 4.84 -3.00 -16.37
CA MET A 369 4.34 -3.05 -15.00
C MET A 369 4.13 -1.65 -14.43
N VAL A 370 3.04 -1.50 -13.66
CA VAL A 370 2.78 -0.32 -12.83
C VAL A 370 3.12 -0.63 -11.39
N SER A 371 3.81 0.27 -10.71
CA SER A 371 4.19 0.16 -9.30
C SER A 371 3.94 1.49 -8.59
N ARG A 372 3.71 1.44 -7.27
CA ARG A 372 3.64 2.63 -6.43
C ARG A 372 4.76 2.60 -5.40
N LEU A 373 5.64 3.62 -5.44
CA LEU A 373 6.82 3.65 -4.56
C LEU A 373 6.52 4.27 -3.20
N ALA A 374 5.86 5.41 -3.19
CA ALA A 374 5.51 6.16 -1.98
C ALA A 374 4.42 7.20 -2.29
N ALA A 375 3.71 7.66 -1.28
CA ALA A 375 2.72 8.74 -1.32
C ALA A 375 1.98 8.95 -2.67
N ASP A 376 2.53 9.81 -3.52
CA ASP A 376 2.00 10.25 -4.81
C ASP A 376 2.87 9.83 -6.02
N THR A 377 3.89 8.99 -5.79
CA THR A 377 4.84 8.57 -6.83
C THR A 377 4.54 7.19 -7.36
N PHE A 378 4.32 7.09 -8.67
CA PHE A 378 4.13 5.85 -9.43
C PHE A 378 5.28 5.62 -10.38
N ILE A 379 5.55 4.35 -10.69
CA ILE A 379 6.53 3.94 -11.69
C ILE A 379 5.84 3.03 -12.70
N ILE A 380 6.11 3.28 -13.98
CA ILE A 380 5.82 2.32 -15.04
C ILE A 380 7.17 1.81 -15.56
N ALA A 381 7.34 0.49 -15.53
CA ALA A 381 8.49 -0.17 -16.15
C ALA A 381 8.05 -0.81 -17.47
N MET A 382 8.77 -0.55 -18.53
CA MET A 382 8.56 -1.09 -19.88
C MET A 382 9.80 -1.90 -20.31
N THR A 383 9.58 -3.14 -20.72
CA THR A 383 10.66 -4.05 -21.10
C THR A 383 10.83 -4.13 -22.62
N GLY A 384 12.07 -4.37 -23.10
CA GLY A 384 12.35 -4.45 -24.54
C GLY A 384 12.25 -3.11 -25.30
N ALA A 385 12.31 -1.98 -24.58
CA ALA A 385 12.19 -0.65 -25.16
C ALA A 385 13.37 -0.34 -26.09
N ASP A 386 13.05 0.26 -27.25
CA ASP A 386 14.06 0.85 -28.15
C ASP A 386 14.16 2.35 -27.90
N ARG A 387 15.34 2.80 -27.46
CA ARG A 387 15.63 4.22 -27.19
C ARG A 387 15.38 5.16 -28.37
N ASN A 388 15.53 4.64 -29.58
CA ASN A 388 15.47 5.46 -30.80
C ASN A 388 14.09 5.46 -31.46
N SER A 389 13.15 4.64 -30.98
CA SER A 389 11.82 4.52 -31.57
C SER A 389 10.89 5.68 -31.23
N GLY A 390 11.15 6.40 -30.15
CA GLY A 390 10.25 7.41 -29.55
C GLY A 390 8.94 6.79 -29.02
N GLU A 391 8.91 5.49 -28.79
CA GLU A 391 7.72 4.77 -28.32
C GLU A 391 7.41 5.11 -26.87
N VAL A 392 8.44 5.14 -26.03
CA VAL A 392 8.32 5.43 -24.60
C VAL A 392 7.86 6.88 -24.38
N GLU A 393 8.37 7.82 -25.16
CA GLU A 393 7.96 9.23 -25.12
C GLU A 393 6.50 9.39 -25.54
N ARG A 394 6.07 8.72 -26.63
CA ARG A 394 4.66 8.70 -27.05
C ARG A 394 3.76 8.05 -25.99
N PHE A 395 4.24 7.02 -25.32
CA PHE A 395 3.51 6.41 -24.21
C PHE A 395 3.42 7.36 -23.02
N ALA A 396 4.49 8.07 -22.66
CA ALA A 396 4.47 9.08 -21.60
C ALA A 396 3.47 10.21 -21.90
N GLU A 397 3.37 10.65 -23.17
CA GLU A 397 2.33 11.62 -23.56
C GLU A 397 0.89 11.05 -23.41
N ARG A 398 0.67 9.78 -23.68
CA ARG A 398 -0.62 9.13 -23.44
C ARG A 398 -0.95 9.08 -21.93
N VAL A 399 0.05 8.78 -21.10
CA VAL A 399 -0.10 8.82 -19.65
C VAL A 399 -0.44 10.24 -19.19
N LYS A 400 0.30 11.26 -19.65
CA LYS A 400 0.04 12.67 -19.35
C LYS A 400 -1.37 13.09 -19.79
N ALA A 401 -1.79 12.68 -21.00
CA ALA A 401 -3.13 12.98 -21.51
C ALA A 401 -4.25 12.37 -20.66
N SER A 402 -4.01 11.24 -19.98
CA SER A 402 -5.00 10.61 -19.09
C SER A 402 -5.37 11.49 -17.88
N PHE A 403 -4.51 12.42 -17.49
CA PHE A 403 -4.76 13.38 -16.42
C PHE A 403 -5.66 14.55 -16.82
N GLN A 404 -5.95 14.72 -18.12
CA GLN A 404 -6.92 15.72 -18.58
C GLN A 404 -8.36 15.37 -18.17
N GLN A 405 -8.63 14.08 -17.90
CA GLN A 405 -9.90 13.64 -17.34
C GLN A 405 -9.92 13.88 -15.83
N PRO A 406 -10.99 14.48 -15.29
CA PRO A 406 -11.08 14.72 -13.86
C PRO A 406 -11.13 13.41 -13.05
N PHE A 407 -10.69 13.49 -11.80
CA PHE A 407 -10.92 12.47 -10.79
C PHE A 407 -12.20 12.77 -10.05
N LEU A 408 -13.01 11.75 -9.76
CA LEU A 408 -14.30 11.93 -9.12
C LEU A 408 -14.24 11.61 -7.63
N TYR A 409 -14.61 12.57 -6.79
CA TYR A 409 -14.78 12.34 -5.36
C TYR A 409 -16.09 12.95 -4.85
N ARG A 410 -16.99 12.11 -4.34
CA ARG A 410 -18.33 12.51 -3.83
C ARG A 410 -19.12 13.40 -4.79
N GLY A 411 -19.01 13.15 -6.10
CA GLY A 411 -19.70 13.91 -7.14
C GLY A 411 -19.03 15.23 -7.52
N GLN A 412 -17.85 15.54 -6.98
CA GLN A 412 -17.02 16.67 -7.38
C GLN A 412 -15.90 16.21 -8.30
N GLU A 413 -15.60 17.03 -9.29
CA GLU A 413 -14.49 16.83 -10.22
C GLU A 413 -13.22 17.47 -9.69
N LEU A 414 -12.15 16.66 -9.61
CA LEU A 414 -10.83 17.10 -9.18
C LEU A 414 -9.88 17.03 -10.37
N PHE A 415 -9.24 18.14 -10.69
CA PHE A 415 -8.22 18.22 -11.72
C PHE A 415 -6.84 18.17 -11.08
N VAL A 416 -6.05 17.17 -11.43
CA VAL A 416 -4.69 16.96 -10.96
C VAL A 416 -3.82 16.73 -12.18
N THR A 417 -2.66 17.38 -12.24
CA THR A 417 -1.64 17.14 -13.27
C THR A 417 -0.54 16.24 -12.73
N ALA A 418 0.32 15.75 -13.61
CA ALA A 418 1.45 14.94 -13.22
C ALA A 418 2.72 15.35 -13.98
N SER A 419 3.85 15.32 -13.28
CA SER A 419 5.17 15.41 -13.87
C SER A 419 5.71 14.02 -14.15
N ILE A 420 6.42 13.81 -15.26
CA ILE A 420 6.89 12.51 -15.71
C ILE A 420 8.39 12.57 -16.02
N GLY A 421 9.17 11.67 -15.39
CA GLY A 421 10.59 11.48 -15.68
C GLY A 421 10.84 10.16 -16.38
N ILE A 422 11.56 10.14 -17.50
CA ILE A 422 11.89 8.94 -18.28
C ILE A 422 13.37 8.59 -18.10
N ALA A 423 13.68 7.33 -17.84
CA ALA A 423 15.03 6.82 -17.82
C ALA A 423 15.13 5.46 -18.52
N TYR A 424 16.28 5.19 -19.14
CA TYR A 424 16.56 3.94 -19.83
C TYR A 424 17.75 3.22 -19.19
N SER A 425 17.67 1.89 -19.10
CA SER A 425 18.80 1.06 -18.68
C SER A 425 19.94 1.10 -19.70
N GLU A 426 21.18 1.07 -19.24
CA GLU A 426 22.38 1.03 -20.08
C GLU A 426 23.03 -0.34 -20.02
N SER A 427 23.55 -0.81 -21.15
CA SER A 427 24.21 -2.11 -21.24
C SER A 427 25.44 -2.19 -20.33
N GLY A 428 25.50 -3.20 -19.48
CA GLY A 428 26.67 -3.56 -18.67
C GLY A 428 26.87 -2.81 -17.36
N SER A 429 26.08 -1.76 -17.04
CA SER A 429 26.29 -0.95 -15.84
C SER A 429 25.03 -0.57 -15.05
N SER A 430 23.83 -0.85 -15.56
CA SER A 430 22.59 -0.45 -14.90
C SER A 430 22.14 -1.47 -13.87
N THR A 431 22.01 -1.02 -12.61
CA THR A 431 21.26 -1.70 -11.55
C THR A 431 19.84 -1.12 -11.48
N ALA A 432 18.91 -1.83 -10.85
CA ALA A 432 17.56 -1.34 -10.58
C ALA A 432 17.59 0.01 -9.85
N GLU A 433 18.43 0.12 -8.81
CA GLU A 433 18.61 1.35 -8.03
C GLU A 433 19.11 2.53 -8.90
N SER A 434 20.13 2.30 -9.73
CA SER A 434 20.67 3.36 -10.59
C SER A 434 19.66 3.83 -11.64
N LEU A 435 18.83 2.92 -12.15
CA LEU A 435 17.80 3.24 -13.13
C LEU A 435 16.66 4.05 -12.49
N LEU A 436 16.22 3.67 -11.29
CA LEU A 436 15.24 4.42 -10.51
C LEU A 436 15.76 5.82 -10.15
N GLN A 437 17.02 5.94 -9.76
CA GLN A 437 17.68 7.22 -9.49
C GLN A 437 17.69 8.14 -10.70
N LYS A 438 17.98 7.61 -11.90
CA LYS A 438 17.94 8.37 -13.16
C LYS A 438 16.52 8.86 -13.47
N ALA A 439 15.49 8.03 -13.25
CA ALA A 439 14.10 8.42 -13.45
C ALA A 439 13.66 9.52 -12.46
N ASP A 440 14.10 9.44 -11.21
CA ASP A 440 13.82 10.44 -10.18
C ASP A 440 14.48 11.80 -10.50
N LEU A 441 15.71 11.80 -11.01
CA LEU A 441 16.39 13.01 -11.48
C LEU A 441 15.65 13.67 -12.65
N ALA A 442 15.16 12.88 -13.60
CA ALA A 442 14.37 13.38 -14.72
C ALA A 442 13.02 13.91 -14.27
N LEU A 443 12.37 13.24 -13.31
CA LEU A 443 11.12 13.67 -12.68
C LEU A 443 11.29 15.00 -11.93
N HIS A 444 12.38 15.14 -11.20
CA HIS A 444 12.72 16.38 -10.51
C HIS A 444 12.89 17.54 -11.50
N GLU A 445 13.59 17.33 -12.61
CA GLU A 445 13.71 18.34 -13.67
C GLU A 445 12.35 18.72 -14.27
N ALA A 446 11.45 17.75 -14.49
CA ALA A 446 10.09 18.02 -14.95
C ALA A 446 9.32 18.94 -13.98
N LYS A 447 9.45 18.71 -12.68
CA LYS A 447 8.85 19.57 -11.64
C LYS A 447 9.44 20.98 -11.62
N MET A 448 10.77 21.07 -11.82
CA MET A 448 11.48 22.35 -11.84
C MET A 448 11.13 23.22 -13.05
N GLN A 449 10.82 22.61 -14.18
CA GLN A 449 10.50 23.32 -15.43
C GLN A 449 9.02 23.71 -15.57
N GLY A 450 8.28 23.77 -14.47
CA GLY A 450 6.90 24.28 -14.44
C GLY A 450 5.85 23.25 -14.12
N ARG A 451 6.21 21.99 -13.79
CA ARG A 451 5.29 20.87 -13.57
C ARG A 451 4.45 20.52 -14.80
N ASN A 452 3.67 19.44 -14.72
CA ASN A 452 2.90 18.94 -15.87
C ASN A 452 3.76 18.76 -17.13
N GLU A 453 5.00 18.30 -16.96
CA GLU A 453 6.01 18.16 -17.99
C GLU A 453 6.56 16.74 -18.06
N ILE A 454 7.08 16.37 -19.24
CA ILE A 454 7.79 15.11 -19.45
C ILE A 454 9.26 15.45 -19.69
N ARG A 455 10.16 14.80 -18.95
CA ARG A 455 11.61 14.94 -19.12
C ARG A 455 12.27 13.58 -19.20
N ALA A 456 13.19 13.44 -20.16
CA ALA A 456 14.05 12.26 -20.25
C ALA A 456 15.37 12.51 -19.56
N TYR A 457 15.90 11.50 -18.88
CA TYR A 457 17.22 11.57 -18.24
C TYR A 457 18.33 11.83 -19.30
N SER A 458 19.12 12.83 -19.03
CA SER A 458 20.39 13.10 -19.74
C SER A 458 21.53 13.24 -18.74
N GLY A 459 22.76 12.95 -19.13
CA GLY A 459 23.92 13.05 -18.23
C GLY A 459 24.12 14.45 -17.61
N ASP A 460 23.63 15.49 -18.27
CA ASP A 460 23.71 16.87 -17.79
C ASP A 460 22.79 17.17 -16.60
N LEU A 461 21.75 16.34 -16.37
CA LEU A 461 20.80 16.54 -15.27
C LEU A 461 21.44 16.39 -13.89
N VAL A 462 22.41 15.50 -13.75
CA VAL A 462 23.15 15.33 -12.47
C VAL A 462 23.84 16.63 -12.09
N ALA A 463 24.46 17.31 -13.05
CA ALA A 463 25.13 18.58 -12.82
C ALA A 463 24.13 19.69 -12.45
N LYS A 464 22.96 19.73 -13.12
CA LYS A 464 21.90 20.70 -12.85
C LYS A 464 21.29 20.53 -11.44
N VAL A 465 20.93 19.30 -11.05
CA VAL A 465 20.37 19.01 -9.73
C VAL A 465 21.40 19.31 -8.62
N SER A 466 22.66 18.94 -8.81
CA SER A 466 23.74 19.29 -7.88
C SER A 466 23.90 20.80 -7.73
N THR A 467 23.82 21.54 -8.86
CA THR A 467 23.87 22.99 -8.86
C THR A 467 22.67 23.59 -8.11
N HIS A 468 21.46 23.06 -8.30
CA HIS A 468 20.24 23.52 -7.61
C HIS A 468 20.33 23.36 -6.10
N LEU A 469 20.76 22.16 -5.61
CA LEU A 469 20.96 21.92 -4.19
C LEU A 469 22.04 22.82 -3.58
N SER A 470 23.11 23.07 -4.33
CA SER A 470 24.16 23.99 -3.93
C SER A 470 23.63 25.43 -3.82
N ILE A 471 22.83 25.88 -4.81
CA ILE A 471 22.18 27.19 -4.80
C ILE A 471 21.23 27.32 -3.62
N GLN A 472 20.41 26.32 -3.33
CA GLN A 472 19.50 26.30 -2.19
C GLN A 472 20.24 26.49 -0.85
N SER A 473 21.37 25.83 -0.68
CA SER A 473 22.19 25.96 0.54
C SER A 473 22.80 27.36 0.66
N ASP A 474 23.35 27.89 -0.45
CA ASP A 474 24.06 29.17 -0.48
C ASP A 474 23.07 30.34 -0.32
N LEU A 475 21.88 30.24 -0.91
CA LEU A 475 20.85 31.26 -0.93
C LEU A 475 20.40 31.69 0.49
N ARG A 476 20.38 30.72 1.43
CA ARG A 476 20.02 31.02 2.84
C ARG A 476 20.93 32.06 3.50
N LYS A 477 22.16 32.17 3.07
CA LYS A 477 23.15 33.09 3.64
C LYS A 477 23.36 34.32 2.78
N ALA A 478 22.96 34.27 1.53
CA ALA A 478 23.22 35.34 0.55
C ALA A 478 22.70 36.69 0.98
N LEU A 479 21.48 36.77 1.55
CA LEU A 479 20.87 38.01 2.03
C LEU A 479 21.66 38.62 3.22
N GLN A 480 22.03 37.73 4.18
CA GLN A 480 22.78 38.14 5.39
C GLN A 480 24.20 38.60 5.03
N ASN A 481 24.81 38.00 4.03
CA ASN A 481 26.17 38.34 3.58
C ASN A 481 26.21 39.54 2.64
N GLY A 482 25.07 40.09 2.22
CA GLY A 482 25.01 41.24 1.30
C GLY A 482 25.46 40.86 -0.13
N GLU A 483 25.18 39.64 -0.56
CA GLU A 483 25.60 39.11 -1.88
C GLU A 483 24.66 39.55 -3.01
N PHE A 484 23.49 40.13 -2.70
CA PHE A 484 22.55 40.64 -3.69
C PHE A 484 22.85 42.11 -4.07
N GLN A 485 22.64 42.40 -5.35
CA GLN A 485 22.76 43.74 -5.92
C GLN A 485 21.63 43.98 -6.91
N LEU A 486 21.09 45.22 -6.97
CA LEU A 486 20.13 45.62 -8.00
C LEU A 486 20.85 46.22 -9.19
N PHE A 487 20.49 45.74 -10.35
CA PHE A 487 20.78 46.39 -11.63
C PHE A 487 19.52 47.06 -12.12
N TYR A 488 19.64 48.12 -12.89
CA TYR A 488 18.51 48.90 -13.37
C TYR A 488 18.57 48.99 -14.90
N GLN A 489 17.36 48.86 -15.50
CA GLN A 489 17.24 49.04 -16.96
C GLN A 489 16.19 50.09 -17.25
N PRO A 490 16.49 51.12 -18.11
CA PRO A 490 15.57 52.19 -18.39
C PRO A 490 14.41 51.77 -19.30
N LYS A 491 13.19 52.21 -19.00
CA LYS A 491 12.02 52.22 -19.87
C LYS A 491 12.03 53.61 -20.61
N ILE A 492 11.99 53.58 -21.93
CA ILE A 492 12.17 54.75 -22.79
C ILE A 492 10.93 54.98 -23.61
N SER A 493 10.42 56.22 -23.62
CA SER A 493 9.31 56.63 -24.48
C SER A 493 9.66 56.49 -25.97
N THR A 494 8.77 55.86 -26.72
CA THR A 494 8.91 55.76 -28.21
C THR A 494 8.75 57.08 -28.91
N ARG A 495 8.06 58.05 -28.30
CA ARG A 495 7.72 59.36 -28.90
C ARG A 495 8.83 60.38 -28.82
N ASP A 496 9.42 60.54 -27.63
CA ASP A 496 10.39 61.62 -27.33
C ASP A 496 11.71 61.11 -26.80
N ALA A 497 11.90 59.81 -26.72
CA ALA A 497 13.08 59.14 -26.18
C ALA A 497 13.41 59.55 -24.72
N SER A 498 12.45 60.10 -23.95
CA SER A 498 12.63 60.42 -22.53
C SER A 498 12.59 59.14 -21.68
N VAL A 499 13.27 59.16 -20.53
CA VAL A 499 13.20 58.08 -19.54
C VAL A 499 11.87 58.17 -18.83
N LYS A 500 11.08 57.05 -18.79
CA LYS A 500 9.77 56.97 -18.13
C LYS A 500 9.83 56.17 -16.83
N GLY A 501 10.77 55.26 -16.71
CA GLY A 501 10.97 54.40 -15.53
C GLY A 501 12.25 53.65 -15.59
N PHE A 502 12.50 52.88 -14.53
CA PHE A 502 13.54 51.87 -14.47
C PHE A 502 12.96 50.56 -13.95
N GLU A 503 13.34 49.44 -14.52
CA GLU A 503 13.10 48.15 -13.92
C GLU A 503 14.29 47.78 -13.05
N ALA A 504 14.02 47.39 -11.77
CA ALA A 504 15.01 46.91 -10.82
C ALA A 504 15.16 45.36 -10.96
N LEU A 505 16.31 44.96 -11.41
CA LEU A 505 16.64 43.57 -11.74
C LEU A 505 17.65 43.02 -10.74
N ILE A 506 17.27 42.04 -9.93
CA ILE A 506 18.15 41.45 -8.93
C ILE A 506 19.29 40.68 -9.61
N ARG A 507 20.50 40.78 -9.02
CA ARG A 507 21.70 40.00 -9.38
C ARG A 507 22.29 39.41 -8.11
N TRP A 508 22.76 38.19 -8.19
CA TRP A 508 23.45 37.55 -7.08
C TRP A 508 24.93 37.43 -7.39
N VAL A 509 25.75 38.16 -6.64
CA VAL A 509 27.21 38.17 -6.75
C VAL A 509 27.75 37.17 -5.73
N HIS A 510 27.79 35.90 -6.14
CA HIS A 510 28.24 34.83 -5.26
C HIS A 510 29.77 34.85 -5.11
N PRO A 511 30.34 34.72 -3.89
CA PRO A 511 31.78 34.87 -3.65
C PRO A 511 32.67 33.86 -4.39
N VAL A 512 32.14 32.68 -4.72
CA VAL A 512 32.88 31.61 -5.41
C VAL A 512 32.41 31.45 -6.87
N LYS A 513 31.10 31.53 -7.14
CA LYS A 513 30.49 31.25 -8.44
C LYS A 513 30.48 32.51 -9.35
N GLY A 514 30.80 33.67 -8.82
CA GLY A 514 30.65 34.94 -9.54
C GLY A 514 29.20 35.38 -9.68
N LEU A 515 28.85 35.96 -10.83
CA LEU A 515 27.49 36.44 -11.09
C LEU A 515 26.56 35.27 -11.42
N VAL A 516 25.64 34.94 -10.48
CA VAL A 516 24.60 33.91 -10.67
C VAL A 516 23.40 34.58 -11.32
N PRO A 517 22.91 34.11 -12.49
CA PRO A 517 21.77 34.71 -13.17
C PRO A 517 20.44 34.43 -12.45
N PRO A 518 19.44 35.35 -12.54
CA PRO A 518 18.16 35.25 -11.81
C PRO A 518 17.40 33.94 -12.06
N ASN A 519 17.38 33.46 -13.28
CA ASN A 519 16.69 32.22 -13.66
C ASN A 519 17.22 30.96 -12.96
N GLN A 520 18.42 31.01 -12.37
CA GLN A 520 18.98 29.88 -11.61
C GLN A 520 18.59 29.92 -10.14
N PHE A 521 18.32 31.08 -9.53
CA PHE A 521 18.07 31.16 -8.10
C PHE A 521 16.65 31.64 -7.72
N ILE A 522 15.93 32.36 -8.59
CA ILE A 522 14.58 32.85 -8.28
C ILE A 522 13.63 31.67 -8.05
N THR A 523 13.62 30.67 -8.93
CA THR A 523 12.80 29.47 -8.78
C THR A 523 13.11 28.75 -7.46
N VAL A 524 14.41 28.63 -7.12
CA VAL A 524 14.83 28.04 -5.83
C VAL A 524 14.32 28.87 -4.65
N ALA A 525 14.38 30.20 -4.73
CA ALA A 525 13.89 31.10 -3.71
C ALA A 525 12.37 30.99 -3.54
N GLU A 526 11.64 30.83 -4.63
CA GLU A 526 10.18 30.62 -4.60
C GLU A 526 9.82 29.28 -3.95
N ASP A 527 10.45 28.18 -4.36
CA ASP A 527 10.20 26.85 -3.81
C ASP A 527 10.50 26.77 -2.31
N THR A 528 11.57 27.43 -1.88
CA THR A 528 12.01 27.44 -0.46
C THR A 528 11.32 28.50 0.41
N GLY A 529 10.62 29.48 -0.19
CA GLY A 529 9.99 30.59 0.51
C GLY A 529 10.90 31.81 0.76
N GLN A 530 12.17 31.71 0.45
CA GLN A 530 13.13 32.78 0.65
C GLN A 530 12.87 34.00 -0.25
N ILE A 531 12.07 33.82 -1.31
CA ILE A 531 11.66 34.90 -2.20
C ILE A 531 10.94 36.02 -1.47
N VAL A 532 10.27 35.79 -0.32
CA VAL A 532 9.59 36.80 0.47
C VAL A 532 10.59 37.76 1.10
N GLU A 533 11.61 37.21 1.77
CA GLU A 533 12.67 38.06 2.38
C GLU A 533 13.51 38.79 1.32
N ILE A 534 13.83 38.10 0.22
CA ILE A 534 14.54 38.69 -0.91
C ILE A 534 13.72 39.78 -1.55
N GLY A 535 12.41 39.59 -1.75
CA GLY A 535 11.52 40.56 -2.34
C GLY A 535 11.35 41.79 -1.45
N GLN A 536 11.27 41.64 -0.13
CA GLN A 536 11.31 42.76 0.80
C GLN A 536 12.59 43.59 0.61
N TRP A 537 13.75 42.93 0.59
CA TRP A 537 15.03 43.63 0.38
C TRP A 537 15.09 44.34 -0.98
N VAL A 538 14.55 43.74 -2.04
CA VAL A 538 14.47 44.36 -3.38
C VAL A 538 13.65 45.61 -3.36
N ILE A 539 12.42 45.58 -2.77
CA ILE A 539 11.52 46.75 -2.68
C ILE A 539 12.19 47.86 -1.90
N GLU A 540 12.73 47.60 -0.71
CA GLU A 540 13.42 48.58 0.11
C GLU A 540 14.61 49.23 -0.61
N THR A 541 15.43 48.39 -1.31
CA THR A 541 16.63 48.85 -2.00
C THR A 541 16.28 49.70 -3.24
N ALA A 542 15.28 49.24 -4.02
CA ALA A 542 14.80 49.95 -5.21
C ALA A 542 14.20 51.34 -4.84
N CYS A 543 13.37 51.38 -3.79
CA CYS A 543 12.80 52.62 -3.28
C CYS A 543 13.90 53.59 -2.81
N ARG A 544 14.88 53.09 -2.05
CA ARG A 544 16.01 53.94 -1.58
C ARG A 544 16.83 54.49 -2.74
N GLN A 545 17.12 53.65 -3.74
CA GLN A 545 17.90 54.11 -4.90
C GLN A 545 17.14 55.14 -5.76
N ASN A 546 15.84 54.90 -6.01
CA ASN A 546 15.05 55.85 -6.78
C ASN A 546 14.91 57.18 -6.06
N LYS A 547 14.71 57.16 -4.73
CA LYS A 547 14.71 58.40 -3.91
C LYS A 547 16.02 59.15 -3.99
N GLN A 548 17.18 58.46 -3.99
CA GLN A 548 18.48 59.09 -4.17
C GLN A 548 18.59 59.80 -5.53
N TRP A 549 18.17 59.17 -6.64
CA TRP A 549 18.18 59.82 -7.96
C TRP A 549 17.26 61.02 -8.03
N LEU A 550 16.11 60.98 -7.34
CA LEU A 550 15.17 62.08 -7.22
C LEU A 550 15.82 63.27 -6.45
N ASP A 551 16.44 62.98 -5.30
CA ASP A 551 17.10 64.01 -4.44
C ASP A 551 18.32 64.62 -5.11
N GLU A 552 19.05 63.85 -5.93
CA GLU A 552 20.15 64.36 -6.79
C GLU A 552 19.63 65.17 -8.00
N GLY A 553 18.31 65.20 -8.21
CA GLY A 553 17.71 65.94 -9.36
C GLY A 553 17.99 65.28 -10.70
N LEU A 554 18.40 64.01 -10.75
CA LEU A 554 18.75 63.31 -11.97
C LEU A 554 17.51 62.92 -12.78
N VAL A 555 16.48 62.43 -12.09
CA VAL A 555 15.25 61.94 -12.75
C VAL A 555 14.11 61.88 -11.74
N ASN A 556 12.88 62.08 -12.20
CA ASN A 556 11.64 61.86 -11.42
C ASN A 556 10.75 60.90 -12.21
N VAL A 557 10.96 59.61 -12.00
CA VAL A 557 10.28 58.52 -12.71
C VAL A 557 9.98 57.40 -11.74
N ARG A 558 9.23 56.42 -12.19
CA ARG A 558 8.93 55.18 -11.45
C ARG A 558 10.12 54.23 -11.43
N VAL A 559 10.26 53.50 -10.31
CA VAL A 559 11.05 52.27 -10.28
C VAL A 559 10.09 51.09 -10.19
N ALA A 560 10.25 50.12 -11.13
CA ALA A 560 9.46 48.93 -11.20
C ALA A 560 10.20 47.78 -10.50
N VAL A 561 9.47 46.96 -9.73
CA VAL A 561 9.97 45.79 -9.03
C VAL A 561 9.11 44.56 -9.35
N ASN A 562 9.73 43.46 -9.64
CA ASN A 562 9.05 42.19 -9.87
C ASN A 562 8.57 41.55 -8.56
N VAL A 563 7.32 41.05 -8.53
CA VAL A 563 6.67 40.49 -7.34
C VAL A 563 6.18 39.07 -7.69
N SER A 564 6.57 38.08 -6.87
CA SER A 564 6.18 36.68 -7.05
C SER A 564 4.81 36.35 -6.48
N ALA A 565 4.18 35.28 -6.97
CA ALA A 565 2.90 34.78 -6.46
C ALA A 565 2.95 34.47 -4.95
N ARG A 566 4.11 34.06 -4.44
CA ARG A 566 4.27 33.72 -3.03
C ARG A 566 4.21 34.93 -2.11
N GLN A 567 4.74 36.09 -2.54
CA GLN A 567 4.68 37.32 -1.79
C GLN A 567 3.25 37.81 -1.61
N PHE A 568 2.36 37.60 -2.59
CA PHE A 568 0.92 37.91 -2.44
C PHE A 568 0.24 36.98 -1.43
N LYS A 569 0.58 35.68 -1.40
CA LYS A 569 -0.07 34.69 -0.51
C LYS A 569 0.30 34.84 0.96
N GLU A 570 1.51 35.25 1.26
CA GLU A 570 1.99 35.36 2.65
C GLU A 570 1.45 36.63 3.37
N GLY A 571 0.63 37.44 2.68
CA GLY A 571 -0.31 38.37 3.28
C GLY A 571 0.29 39.67 3.87
N ASN A 572 1.59 39.93 3.68
CA ASN A 572 2.26 41.11 4.25
C ASN A 572 2.83 42.09 3.20
N LEU A 573 2.52 41.88 1.90
CA LEU A 573 3.10 42.68 0.82
C LEU A 573 2.79 44.18 0.97
N ILE A 574 1.57 44.54 1.36
CA ILE A 574 1.17 45.95 1.57
C ILE A 574 1.99 46.58 2.69
N GLU A 575 2.13 45.89 3.82
CA GLU A 575 2.91 46.37 4.97
C GLU A 575 4.40 46.56 4.61
N VAL A 576 4.96 45.62 3.84
CA VAL A 576 6.35 45.72 3.35
C VAL A 576 6.55 46.96 2.48
N ILE A 577 5.63 47.22 1.54
CA ILE A 577 5.69 48.38 0.65
C ILE A 577 5.54 49.66 1.44
N GLU A 578 4.55 49.77 2.32
CA GLU A 578 4.33 50.97 3.18
C GLU A 578 5.57 51.26 4.05
N SER A 579 6.15 50.21 4.64
CA SER A 579 7.38 50.34 5.43
C SER A 579 8.56 50.83 4.58
N ALA A 580 8.72 50.33 3.36
CA ALA A 580 9.77 50.74 2.44
C ALA A 580 9.59 52.21 2.00
N LEU A 581 8.38 52.61 1.64
CA LEU A 581 8.08 53.98 1.26
C LEU A 581 8.27 54.94 2.44
N ALA A 582 7.79 54.60 3.62
CA ALA A 582 7.94 55.43 4.83
C ALA A 582 9.41 55.58 5.23
N SER A 583 10.21 54.49 5.18
CA SER A 583 11.64 54.53 5.57
C SER A 583 12.51 55.29 4.58
N THR A 584 12.16 55.30 3.30
CA THR A 584 12.96 55.93 2.24
C THR A 584 12.48 57.33 1.90
N GLY A 585 11.21 57.66 2.19
CA GLY A 585 10.57 58.92 1.82
C GLY A 585 10.29 59.02 0.32
N LEU A 586 10.27 57.90 -0.40
CA LEU A 586 9.82 57.85 -1.79
C LEU A 586 8.31 57.96 -1.83
N LYS A 587 7.76 58.69 -2.79
CA LYS A 587 6.30 58.77 -2.97
C LYS A 587 5.76 57.53 -3.65
N GLU A 588 4.53 57.19 -3.33
CA GLU A 588 3.81 56.04 -3.89
C GLU A 588 3.78 56.05 -5.43
N GLU A 589 3.58 57.22 -6.04
CA GLU A 589 3.54 57.41 -7.50
C GLU A 589 4.86 57.05 -8.22
N ASN A 590 5.95 56.96 -7.49
CA ASN A 590 7.27 56.60 -8.00
C ASN A 590 7.62 55.09 -7.88
N LEU A 591 6.69 54.28 -7.37
CA LEU A 591 6.82 52.82 -7.32
C LEU A 591 5.86 52.15 -8.30
N GLU A 592 6.32 51.12 -8.97
CA GLU A 592 5.55 50.26 -9.86
C GLU A 592 5.81 48.80 -9.50
N LEU A 593 4.77 47.97 -9.48
CA LEU A 593 4.88 46.54 -9.25
C LEU A 593 4.66 45.80 -10.54
N GLU A 594 5.58 44.91 -10.89
CA GLU A 594 5.48 44.04 -12.05
C GLU A 594 5.16 42.60 -11.63
N MET A 595 4.23 41.98 -12.32
CA MET A 595 3.81 40.62 -12.05
C MET A 595 3.43 39.90 -13.34
N THR A 596 3.68 38.59 -13.39
CA THR A 596 3.30 37.74 -14.52
C THR A 596 1.82 37.37 -14.49
N GLU A 597 1.25 36.94 -15.61
CA GLU A 597 -0.14 36.47 -15.70
C GLU A 597 -0.44 35.36 -14.66
N GLY A 598 0.50 34.46 -14.41
CA GLY A 598 0.36 33.38 -13.44
C GLY A 598 0.14 33.86 -12.01
N VAL A 599 0.68 35.01 -11.65
CA VAL A 599 0.48 35.66 -10.32
C VAL A 599 -0.96 36.10 -10.16
N LEU A 600 -1.54 36.74 -11.18
CA LEU A 600 -2.93 37.20 -11.15
C LEU A 600 -3.94 36.06 -10.99
N MET A 601 -3.63 34.91 -11.54
CA MET A 601 -4.50 33.72 -11.52
C MET A 601 -4.30 32.85 -10.27
N SER A 602 -3.28 33.11 -9.47
CA SER A 602 -2.86 32.23 -8.38
C SER A 602 -3.77 32.25 -7.15
N ASP A 603 -4.47 33.36 -6.90
CA ASP A 603 -5.32 33.54 -5.72
C ASP A 603 -6.45 34.55 -5.98
N PRO A 604 -7.70 34.26 -5.62
CA PRO A 604 -8.82 35.19 -5.77
C PRO A 604 -8.64 36.52 -5.02
N SER A 605 -7.89 36.54 -3.92
CA SER A 605 -7.64 37.74 -3.10
C SER A 605 -6.62 38.70 -3.73
N THR A 606 -5.88 38.30 -4.77
CA THR A 606 -4.90 39.11 -5.46
C THR A 606 -5.54 40.42 -5.99
N GLY A 607 -6.76 40.37 -6.51
CA GLY A 607 -7.48 41.50 -7.03
C GLY A 607 -7.77 42.60 -5.97
N ASP A 608 -8.11 42.20 -4.76
CA ASP A 608 -8.38 43.12 -3.64
C ASP A 608 -7.09 43.80 -3.20
N THR A 609 -6.00 43.07 -3.06
CA THR A 609 -4.67 43.59 -2.73
C THR A 609 -4.19 44.61 -3.76
N LEU A 610 -4.33 44.31 -5.06
CA LEU A 610 -3.98 45.23 -6.14
C LEU A 610 -4.83 46.48 -6.15
N SER A 611 -6.12 46.38 -5.87
CA SER A 611 -7.04 47.50 -5.77
C SER A 611 -6.65 48.42 -4.62
N GLU A 612 -6.23 47.89 -3.49
CA GLU A 612 -5.73 48.66 -2.36
C GLU A 612 -4.43 49.39 -2.70
N LEU A 613 -3.44 48.71 -3.28
CA LEU A 613 -2.17 49.29 -3.70
C LEU A 613 -2.36 50.44 -4.71
N ARG A 614 -3.22 50.23 -5.70
CA ARG A 614 -3.56 51.25 -6.67
C ARG A 614 -4.27 52.45 -6.05
N SER A 615 -5.16 52.24 -5.08
CA SER A 615 -5.82 53.34 -4.34
C SER A 615 -4.85 54.24 -3.59
N LYS A 616 -3.69 53.69 -3.21
CA LYS A 616 -2.57 54.42 -2.59
C LYS A 616 -1.68 55.13 -3.62
N GLY A 617 -1.87 54.91 -4.93
CA GLY A 617 -1.12 55.56 -6.01
C GLY A 617 0.04 54.74 -6.58
N ILE A 618 0.19 53.47 -6.17
CA ILE A 618 1.20 52.59 -6.68
C ILE A 618 0.74 52.03 -8.03
N ALA A 619 1.60 52.08 -9.05
CA ALA A 619 1.30 51.53 -10.38
C ALA A 619 1.48 50.03 -10.43
N VAL A 620 0.68 49.36 -11.29
CA VAL A 620 0.69 47.93 -11.50
C VAL A 620 0.90 47.60 -12.96
N SER A 621 1.90 46.74 -13.26
CA SER A 621 2.21 46.29 -14.61
C SER A 621 2.06 44.78 -14.72
N LEU A 622 1.51 44.35 -15.83
CA LEU A 622 1.43 42.94 -16.21
C LEU A 622 2.59 42.57 -17.12
N ASP A 623 3.43 41.64 -16.66
CA ASP A 623 4.65 41.23 -17.32
C ASP A 623 4.48 39.91 -18.12
N ASP A 624 5.38 39.64 -19.06
CA ASP A 624 5.42 38.44 -19.94
C ASP A 624 4.12 38.20 -20.69
N PHE A 625 3.39 39.25 -21.07
CA PHE A 625 2.08 39.14 -21.68
C PHE A 625 2.10 38.41 -23.01
N GLY A 626 1.24 37.37 -23.14
CA GLY A 626 1.05 36.54 -24.35
C GLY A 626 1.80 35.21 -24.32
N THR A 627 2.59 34.92 -23.29
CA THR A 627 3.29 33.63 -23.14
C THR A 627 2.45 32.58 -22.41
N GLY A 628 1.33 32.98 -21.79
CA GLY A 628 0.44 32.14 -21.00
C GLY A 628 -0.97 32.01 -21.59
N TYR A 629 -1.88 31.35 -20.83
CA TYR A 629 -3.31 31.23 -21.19
C TYR A 629 -4.07 32.51 -20.82
N SER A 630 -3.90 33.59 -21.63
CA SER A 630 -4.60 34.84 -21.40
C SER A 630 -6.07 34.77 -21.77
N SER A 631 -6.96 34.63 -20.82
CA SER A 631 -8.34 35.00 -21.03
C SER A 631 -8.49 36.50 -20.97
N LEU A 632 -8.65 37.19 -22.10
CA LEU A 632 -8.87 38.62 -22.19
C LEU A 632 -9.97 39.16 -21.25
N SER A 633 -10.96 38.31 -20.94
CA SER A 633 -12.03 38.63 -19.98
C SER A 633 -11.57 38.79 -18.53
N TYR A 634 -10.38 38.26 -18.18
CA TYR A 634 -9.83 38.36 -16.84
C TYR A 634 -9.05 39.66 -16.62
N ILE A 635 -8.32 40.13 -17.62
CA ILE A 635 -7.47 41.36 -17.52
C ILE A 635 -8.30 42.58 -17.12
N THR A 636 -9.55 42.68 -17.65
CA THR A 636 -10.45 43.81 -17.32
C THR A 636 -10.94 43.83 -15.88
N ARG A 637 -10.72 42.77 -15.12
CA ARG A 637 -11.13 42.67 -13.71
C ARG A 637 -10.07 43.21 -12.74
N PHE A 638 -8.81 43.31 -13.20
CA PHE A 638 -7.72 43.77 -12.36
C PHE A 638 -7.35 45.22 -12.63
N PRO A 639 -6.96 45.95 -11.60
CA PRO A 639 -6.58 47.35 -11.72
C PRO A 639 -5.15 47.52 -12.25
N ILE A 640 -4.94 47.27 -13.53
CA ILE A 640 -3.65 47.30 -14.23
C ILE A 640 -3.48 48.69 -14.87
N ASP A 641 -2.25 49.20 -14.93
CA ASP A 641 -1.84 50.43 -15.58
C ASP A 641 -1.05 50.23 -16.86
N THR A 642 -0.22 49.13 -16.89
CA THR A 642 0.72 48.89 -18.00
C THR A 642 0.69 47.42 -18.39
N ILE A 643 0.83 47.13 -19.68
CA ILE A 643 1.09 45.78 -20.22
C ILE A 643 2.48 45.78 -20.86
N LYS A 644 3.32 44.81 -20.47
CA LYS A 644 4.64 44.59 -21.02
C LYS A 644 4.54 43.40 -22.00
N ILE A 645 4.91 43.64 -23.26
CA ILE A 645 4.93 42.65 -24.31
C ILE A 645 6.28 41.93 -24.25
N ASP A 646 6.23 40.57 -24.04
CA ASP A 646 7.44 39.80 -23.88
C ASP A 646 8.37 39.86 -25.11
N ARG A 647 9.65 39.75 -24.84
CA ARG A 647 10.75 39.76 -25.84
C ARG A 647 10.52 38.75 -26.98
N CYS A 648 9.90 37.60 -26.78
CA CYS A 648 9.68 36.58 -27.80
C CYS A 648 8.82 37.09 -28.99
N PHE A 649 7.98 38.10 -28.77
CA PHE A 649 7.16 38.76 -29.79
C PHE A 649 7.86 39.95 -30.44
N VAL A 650 8.86 40.52 -29.82
CA VAL A 650 9.62 41.67 -30.31
C VAL A 650 10.84 41.23 -31.15
N GLN A 651 11.50 40.17 -30.73
CA GLN A 651 12.64 39.62 -31.41
C GLN A 651 12.22 39.10 -32.81
N ASP A 652 12.96 39.51 -33.84
CA ASP A 652 12.69 39.19 -35.27
C ASP A 652 11.35 39.75 -35.83
N ILE A 653 10.71 40.72 -35.17
CA ILE A 653 9.45 41.31 -35.58
C ILE A 653 9.52 41.99 -36.99
N THR A 654 10.69 42.33 -37.43
CA THR A 654 10.91 42.93 -38.76
C THR A 654 10.69 41.96 -39.92
N ILE A 655 10.81 40.68 -39.67
CA ILE A 655 10.68 39.61 -40.70
C ILE A 655 9.49 38.70 -40.43
N ASP A 656 8.96 38.68 -39.22
CA ASP A 656 7.88 37.83 -38.79
C ASP A 656 6.55 38.64 -38.71
N SER A 657 5.69 38.46 -39.71
CA SER A 657 4.42 39.16 -39.80
C SER A 657 3.40 38.69 -38.72
N GLU A 658 3.52 37.48 -38.22
CA GLU A 658 2.63 36.97 -37.15
C GLU A 658 2.93 37.68 -35.83
N LYS A 659 4.20 37.83 -35.48
CA LYS A 659 4.64 38.58 -34.33
C LYS A 659 4.19 40.03 -34.38
N ALA A 660 4.36 40.69 -35.54
CA ALA A 660 3.89 42.06 -35.75
C ALA A 660 2.35 42.17 -35.60
N ALA A 661 1.58 41.21 -36.07
CA ALA A 661 0.12 41.16 -35.90
C ALA A 661 -0.26 40.96 -34.43
N ILE A 662 0.44 40.13 -33.66
CA ILE A 662 0.23 39.90 -32.22
C ILE A 662 0.49 41.22 -31.45
N VAL A 663 1.65 41.85 -31.65
CA VAL A 663 2.01 43.09 -30.99
C VAL A 663 0.99 44.22 -31.33
N SER A 664 0.55 44.28 -32.58
CA SER A 664 -0.50 45.26 -33.00
C SER A 664 -1.82 45.00 -32.29
N ALA A 665 -2.25 43.74 -32.18
CA ALA A 665 -3.48 43.37 -31.50
C ALA A 665 -3.42 43.73 -30.01
N VAL A 666 -2.31 43.38 -29.32
CA VAL A 666 -2.10 43.71 -27.92
C VAL A 666 -2.07 45.21 -27.69
N SER A 667 -1.34 45.98 -28.50
CA SER A 667 -1.27 47.44 -28.39
C SER A 667 -2.63 48.10 -28.56
N ASN A 668 -3.40 47.70 -29.57
CA ASN A 668 -4.74 48.24 -29.79
C ASN A 668 -5.71 47.89 -28.65
N LEU A 669 -5.67 46.69 -28.15
CA LEU A 669 -6.47 46.24 -27.02
C LEU A 669 -6.14 47.06 -25.75
N SER A 670 -4.85 47.16 -25.44
CA SER A 670 -4.35 47.90 -24.27
C SER A 670 -4.81 49.37 -24.26
N HIS A 671 -4.66 50.03 -25.40
CA HIS A 671 -5.15 51.41 -25.57
C HIS A 671 -6.67 51.51 -25.46
N GLY A 672 -7.43 50.50 -25.97
CA GLY A 672 -8.89 50.45 -25.79
C GLY A 672 -9.32 50.35 -24.32
N LEU A 673 -8.44 49.84 -23.46
CA LEU A 673 -8.63 49.69 -22.01
C LEU A 673 -7.92 50.77 -21.20
N ASN A 674 -7.29 51.75 -21.86
CA ASN A 674 -6.47 52.82 -21.25
C ASN A 674 -5.25 52.28 -20.48
N PHE A 675 -4.64 51.23 -20.95
CA PHE A 675 -3.36 50.72 -20.44
C PHE A 675 -2.21 51.27 -21.27
N ASN A 676 -1.06 51.54 -20.64
CA ASN A 676 0.20 51.83 -21.27
C ASN A 676 0.82 50.56 -21.83
N VAL A 677 1.60 50.64 -22.91
CA VAL A 677 2.21 49.45 -23.55
C VAL A 677 3.73 49.62 -23.59
N VAL A 678 4.44 48.66 -23.01
CA VAL A 678 5.90 48.56 -23.03
C VAL A 678 6.30 47.36 -23.90
N ALA A 679 7.16 47.56 -24.88
CA ALA A 679 7.74 46.48 -25.69
C ALA A 679 9.12 46.13 -25.13
N GLU A 680 9.32 44.85 -24.77
CA GLU A 680 10.57 44.39 -24.20
C GLU A 680 11.53 43.78 -25.23
N GLY A 681 12.82 43.78 -24.91
CA GLY A 681 13.83 43.11 -25.69
C GLY A 681 14.16 43.77 -27.02
N VAL A 682 13.89 45.05 -27.20
CA VAL A 682 14.29 45.80 -28.41
C VAL A 682 15.82 45.92 -28.48
N GLU A 683 16.43 45.31 -29.48
CA GLU A 683 17.89 45.27 -29.66
C GLU A 683 18.42 46.08 -30.87
N THR A 684 17.55 46.32 -31.85
CA THR A 684 17.95 46.98 -33.09
C THR A 684 17.10 48.22 -33.37
N GLU A 685 17.62 49.15 -34.19
CA GLU A 685 16.87 50.33 -34.62
C GLU A 685 15.67 49.96 -35.52
N THR A 686 15.79 48.91 -36.32
CA THR A 686 14.71 48.42 -37.17
C THR A 686 13.55 47.85 -36.36
N GLU A 687 13.83 47.12 -35.27
CA GLU A 687 12.77 46.67 -34.34
C GLU A 687 12.09 47.90 -33.68
N LEU A 688 12.87 48.85 -33.21
CA LEU A 688 12.33 50.09 -32.62
C LEU A 688 11.38 50.83 -33.58
N ASP A 689 11.73 50.91 -34.87
CA ASP A 689 10.87 51.56 -35.85
C ASP A 689 9.56 50.81 -36.09
N VAL A 690 9.55 49.50 -36.11
CA VAL A 690 8.35 48.69 -36.19
C VAL A 690 7.49 48.88 -34.91
N ILE A 691 8.06 48.83 -33.72
CA ILE A 691 7.38 49.01 -32.45
C ILE A 691 6.75 50.42 -32.38
N ARG A 692 7.42 51.46 -32.87
CA ARG A 692 6.82 52.80 -32.99
C ARG A 692 5.64 52.83 -33.94
N GLN A 693 5.70 52.18 -35.09
CA GLN A 693 4.59 52.10 -36.03
C GLN A 693 3.37 51.36 -35.42
N LEU A 694 3.65 50.32 -34.60
CA LEU A 694 2.65 49.57 -33.88
C LEU A 694 2.12 50.30 -32.62
N ARG A 695 2.54 51.56 -32.38
CA ARG A 695 2.09 52.46 -31.32
C ARG A 695 2.34 51.99 -29.90
N CYS A 696 3.35 51.16 -29.65
CA CYS A 696 3.75 50.94 -28.27
C CYS A 696 4.25 52.25 -27.66
N ASP A 697 3.93 52.53 -26.40
CA ASP A 697 4.23 53.80 -25.73
C ASP A 697 5.66 53.85 -25.25
N GLU A 698 6.20 52.78 -24.75
CA GLU A 698 7.50 52.66 -24.19
C GLU A 698 8.24 51.42 -24.75
N VAL A 699 9.53 51.45 -24.63
CA VAL A 699 10.42 50.34 -25.00
C VAL A 699 11.49 50.12 -23.95
N GLN A 700 11.85 48.85 -23.79
CA GLN A 700 12.95 48.42 -22.95
C GLN A 700 13.79 47.43 -23.74
N GLY A 701 15.12 47.60 -23.74
CA GLY A 701 15.98 46.67 -24.49
C GLY A 701 17.42 47.12 -24.61
N TYR A 702 18.25 46.25 -25.16
CA TYR A 702 19.69 46.49 -25.30
C TYR A 702 20.04 47.56 -26.35
N TYR A 703 19.10 47.92 -27.17
CA TYR A 703 19.29 49.07 -28.08
C TYR A 703 19.63 50.33 -27.33
N TYR A 704 18.94 50.62 -26.22
CA TYR A 704 19.22 51.83 -25.42
C TYR A 704 20.26 51.56 -24.33
N CYS A 705 20.13 50.45 -23.61
CA CYS A 705 20.96 50.21 -22.45
C CYS A 705 20.78 48.71 -21.97
N ARG A 706 21.87 48.07 -21.63
CA ARG A 706 21.82 46.84 -20.84
C ARG A 706 21.52 47.18 -19.38
N PRO A 707 20.98 46.22 -18.60
CA PRO A 707 20.90 46.40 -17.16
C PRO A 707 22.24 46.78 -16.55
N MET A 708 22.33 47.87 -15.78
CA MET A 708 23.55 48.39 -15.20
C MET A 708 23.40 48.62 -13.70
N ALA A 709 24.51 48.68 -12.96
CA ALA A 709 24.53 49.01 -11.57
C ALA A 709 24.04 50.47 -11.36
N ALA A 710 23.52 50.80 -10.16
CA ALA A 710 22.96 52.09 -9.85
C ALA A 710 23.90 53.25 -10.14
N GLN A 711 25.20 53.08 -9.89
CA GLN A 711 26.22 54.10 -10.14
C GLN A 711 26.36 54.39 -11.62
N ASP A 712 26.39 53.35 -12.43
CA ASP A 712 26.52 53.50 -13.89
C ASP A 712 25.26 54.16 -14.49
N ILE A 713 24.08 53.87 -13.98
CA ILE A 713 22.83 54.55 -14.36
C ILE A 713 22.90 56.04 -14.02
N SER A 714 23.44 56.39 -12.85
CA SER A 714 23.60 57.83 -12.45
C SER A 714 24.53 58.55 -13.46
N GLU A 715 25.62 57.95 -13.89
CA GLU A 715 26.51 58.52 -14.89
C GLU A 715 25.83 58.60 -16.26
N TRP A 716 25.12 57.58 -16.67
CA TRP A 716 24.37 57.56 -17.92
C TRP A 716 23.29 58.66 -17.96
N LEU A 717 22.53 58.89 -16.86
CA LEU A 717 21.55 59.98 -16.74
C LEU A 717 22.19 61.35 -16.87
N ARG A 718 23.34 61.59 -16.19
CA ARG A 718 24.07 62.87 -16.28
C ARG A 718 24.55 63.16 -17.70
N SER A 719 25.03 62.13 -18.42
CA SER A 719 25.49 62.27 -19.82
C SER A 719 24.33 62.64 -20.76
N ARG A 720 23.14 62.06 -20.57
CA ARG A 720 21.93 62.40 -21.37
C ARG A 720 21.40 63.78 -21.08
N SER A 721 21.39 64.21 -19.85
CA SER A 721 20.96 65.58 -19.43
C SER A 721 21.87 66.65 -20.06
N ALA A 722 23.17 66.38 -20.15
CA ALA A 722 24.12 67.27 -20.79
C ALA A 722 23.90 67.42 -22.32
N VAL A 723 23.55 66.29 -22.99
CA VAL A 723 23.26 66.30 -24.45
C VAL A 723 21.95 66.99 -24.76
N THR A 724 20.92 66.84 -23.88
CA THR A 724 19.62 67.48 -24.08
C THR A 724 19.69 68.99 -23.85
N SER A 725 20.48 69.45 -22.87
CA SER A 725 20.73 70.89 -22.65
C SER A 725 21.52 71.57 -23.79
N LEU A 726 22.42 70.85 -24.46
CA LEU A 726 23.12 71.32 -25.62
C LEU A 726 22.24 71.38 -26.89
N LYS A 727 21.22 70.52 -27.02
CA LYS A 727 20.24 70.54 -28.11
C LYS A 727 19.18 71.64 -27.94
N SER A 728 18.82 72.01 -26.70
CA SER A 728 17.85 73.10 -26.40
C SER A 728 18.49 74.48 -26.42
N ALA A 729 19.85 74.54 -26.43
CA ALA A 729 20.59 75.83 -26.51
C ALA A 729 21.02 76.21 -27.97
N LYS A 730 20.66 75.37 -28.95
CA LYS A 730 20.78 75.64 -30.38
C LYS A 730 19.38 75.93 -30.97
#